data_bf8dfe4fda56608b26ba803e0e76d234
#
_entry.id   bf8dfe4fda56608b26ba803e0e76d234
#
_cell.length_a   1.000
_cell.length_b   1.000
_cell.length_c   1.000
_cell.angle_alpha   90.00
_cell.angle_beta   90.00
_cell.angle_gamma   90.00
#
_symmetry.space_group_name_H-M   'P 1'
#
loop_
_entity.id
_entity.type
_entity.pdbx_description
1 polymer ?
#
loop_
_entity_poly.entity_id
_entity_poly.type
_entity_poly.pdbx_seq_one_letter_code
_entity_poly.pdbx_strand_id
1 'polypeptide(L)'
;MAIQHLSDEQISTWSRSQKDEWWFKNIYRGDMPQLTIRSGITGFLLGGILSATALYIAGKTGIGIGVGLTSVILSFAIFRALHAAGLASDYTILENNCTQSIATASGYMVQALTTSLAAYMLITGRIIPWWHMMIWMSVCAILGVLIAFPMKRRFINEEQLPFPEGRACGVVLDSLYTGSAASGVFKAKLLGYTAVLTGIYQMIISDGWMKLIQFKLLMMNKWAGLAEPWNLNERLDTYYYTAATKMSLWMPQILGTDIRQLGLRFTLDFSMVGIGGLMGVRVASSVMLGAFINFVILAPILIKTGEIAPRTLPSGIIVAISRAEIVNQWALWWGVTMMVVGSLVSLLARPELFKSAYKSVFGGKKKADPQGADLLREIEVPLWISFVGVPIFSVLGATVTHVFFDVPWLLAFISLPLIFVLTIICTNSMALTSWTPTGALSKITQFSMGAIDRVNPASNLIPAGMTSEIAANAANLLSDIKPGYMLGGKPRHQAIGHVIGIAAGALAAVPLFFLLFLPPDANGLRSTTTIISEQFAMPGALQWKGVAEIISKGVSSLSNSAIASMVIAAVAAAAIEIARIVTKGRFPLSAVSVGLGVVLPPEASFMMWLGALLFWWMARRHKTPGTKGYDFWVDGCEPICAGLISGAALVGIGNAILNVLLT
;
A
#
# COMPACT_ATOMS: atom_id res chain seq x y z
N MET A 1 -24.83 -4.05 21.39
CA MET A 1 -24.51 -5.26 22.17
C MET A 1 -23.00 -5.32 22.25
N ALA A 2 -22.44 -5.56 23.42
CA ALA A 2 -20.99 -5.72 23.52
C ALA A 2 -20.53 -6.97 22.75
N ILE A 3 -19.43 -6.88 22.02
CA ILE A 3 -18.84 -8.02 21.30
C ILE A 3 -18.50 -9.13 22.31
N GLN A 4 -19.06 -10.32 22.11
CA GLN A 4 -18.80 -11.47 22.98
C GLN A 4 -17.60 -12.26 22.46
N HIS A 5 -16.78 -12.77 23.38
CA HIS A 5 -15.59 -13.57 23.08
C HIS A 5 -15.57 -14.86 23.92
N LEU A 6 -14.98 -15.91 23.36
CA LEU A 6 -14.61 -17.09 24.11
C LEU A 6 -13.49 -16.75 25.10
N SER A 7 -13.51 -17.36 26.30
CA SER A 7 -12.40 -17.27 27.24
C SER A 7 -11.17 -18.03 26.71
N ASP A 8 -9.97 -17.67 27.22
CA ASP A 8 -8.74 -18.36 26.83
C ASP A 8 -8.79 -19.87 27.18
N GLU A 9 -9.48 -20.23 28.25
CA GLU A 9 -9.73 -21.61 28.62
C GLU A 9 -10.61 -22.33 27.59
N GLN A 10 -11.71 -21.71 27.16
CA GLN A 10 -12.59 -22.27 26.13
C GLN A 10 -11.85 -22.36 24.77
N ILE A 11 -11.02 -21.39 24.43
CA ILE A 11 -10.21 -21.44 23.21
C ILE A 11 -9.23 -22.61 23.22
N SER A 12 -8.64 -22.92 24.39
CA SER A 12 -7.65 -23.99 24.51
C SER A 12 -8.26 -25.39 24.60
N THR A 13 -9.42 -25.53 25.24
CA THR A 13 -10.01 -26.83 25.60
C THR A 13 -11.11 -27.30 24.64
N TRP A 14 -11.90 -26.37 24.09
CA TRP A 14 -13.02 -26.70 23.24
C TRP A 14 -12.59 -27.22 21.85
N SER A 15 -13.34 -28.22 21.35
CA SER A 15 -13.23 -28.65 19.95
C SER A 15 -13.72 -27.54 19.01
N ARG A 16 -13.35 -27.63 17.74
CA ARG A 16 -13.84 -26.69 16.72
C ARG A 16 -15.37 -26.69 16.66
N SER A 17 -16.00 -27.86 16.69
CA SER A 17 -17.47 -28.04 16.65
C SER A 17 -18.16 -27.27 17.79
N GLN A 18 -17.63 -27.35 19.02
CA GLN A 18 -18.17 -26.62 20.17
C GLN A 18 -18.05 -25.08 20.01
N LYS A 19 -16.92 -24.62 19.45
CA LYS A 19 -16.72 -23.19 19.17
C LYS A 19 -17.67 -22.68 18.09
N ASP A 20 -17.86 -23.47 17.01
CA ASP A 20 -18.75 -23.14 15.91
C ASP A 20 -20.23 -23.15 16.38
N GLU A 21 -20.62 -24.08 17.25
CA GLU A 21 -21.96 -24.14 17.84
C GLU A 21 -22.22 -22.93 18.76
N TRP A 22 -21.24 -22.60 19.63
CA TRP A 22 -21.35 -21.44 20.50
C TRP A 22 -21.48 -20.14 19.69
N TRP A 23 -20.65 -20.00 18.64
CA TRP A 23 -20.68 -18.84 17.76
C TRP A 23 -22.04 -18.73 17.04
N PHE A 24 -22.55 -19.84 16.53
CA PHE A 24 -23.84 -19.87 15.83
C PHE A 24 -25.01 -19.48 16.74
N LYS A 25 -24.98 -19.91 18.00
CA LYS A 25 -26.05 -19.62 18.98
C LYS A 25 -25.99 -18.22 19.56
N ASN A 26 -24.77 -17.67 19.77
CA ASN A 26 -24.61 -16.45 20.57
C ASN A 26 -24.27 -15.22 19.72
N ILE A 27 -23.62 -15.39 18.56
CA ILE A 27 -23.08 -14.28 17.77
C ILE A 27 -23.77 -14.13 16.42
N TYR A 28 -24.13 -15.24 15.76
CA TYR A 28 -24.66 -15.23 14.40
C TYR A 28 -25.95 -14.40 14.27
N ARG A 29 -26.02 -13.53 13.25
CA ARG A 29 -27.13 -12.63 12.96
C ARG A 29 -27.63 -12.86 11.53
N GLY A 30 -28.09 -14.09 11.26
CA GLY A 30 -28.46 -14.54 9.90
C GLY A 30 -29.54 -13.73 9.21
N ASP A 31 -30.49 -13.15 9.96
CA ASP A 31 -31.62 -12.40 9.43
C ASP A 31 -31.32 -10.93 9.15
N MET A 32 -30.15 -10.42 9.64
CA MET A 32 -29.74 -9.05 9.38
C MET A 32 -29.27 -8.91 7.92
N PRO A 33 -29.70 -7.89 7.19
CA PRO A 33 -29.17 -7.56 5.85
C PRO A 33 -27.65 -7.41 5.89
N GLN A 34 -26.94 -8.00 4.90
CA GLN A 34 -25.47 -8.02 4.83
C GLN A 34 -24.99 -7.59 3.45
N LEU A 35 -24.81 -8.54 2.52
CA LEU A 35 -24.45 -8.24 1.14
C LEU A 35 -25.72 -7.92 0.34
N THR A 36 -26.14 -6.66 0.41
CA THR A 36 -27.27 -6.12 -0.36
C THR A 36 -26.76 -5.39 -1.61
N ILE A 37 -27.66 -5.09 -2.56
CA ILE A 37 -27.29 -4.33 -3.76
C ILE A 37 -26.67 -2.97 -3.35
N ARG A 38 -27.24 -2.29 -2.35
CA ARG A 38 -26.72 -0.99 -1.90
C ARG A 38 -25.34 -1.12 -1.24
N SER A 39 -25.08 -2.17 -0.44
CA SER A 39 -23.74 -2.40 0.13
C SER A 39 -22.73 -2.78 -0.96
N GLY A 40 -23.15 -3.56 -1.95
CA GLY A 40 -22.34 -3.94 -3.10
C GLY A 40 -21.94 -2.72 -3.96
N ILE A 41 -22.91 -1.90 -4.35
CA ILE A 41 -22.64 -0.68 -5.14
C ILE A 41 -21.78 0.32 -4.36
N THR A 42 -22.12 0.56 -3.09
CA THR A 42 -21.35 1.49 -2.25
C THR A 42 -19.91 1.00 -2.06
N GLY A 43 -19.74 -0.30 -1.78
CA GLY A 43 -18.41 -0.90 -1.66
C GLY A 43 -17.61 -0.83 -2.97
N PHE A 44 -18.25 -1.06 -4.11
CA PHE A 44 -17.62 -0.95 -5.43
C PHE A 44 -17.14 0.48 -5.73
N LEU A 45 -18.01 1.48 -5.52
CA LEU A 45 -17.68 2.89 -5.78
C LEU A 45 -16.63 3.42 -4.80
N LEU A 46 -16.83 3.21 -3.49
CA LEU A 46 -15.83 3.57 -2.47
C LEU A 46 -14.52 2.82 -2.69
N GLY A 47 -14.59 1.54 -3.04
CA GLY A 47 -13.42 0.73 -3.35
C GLY A 47 -12.61 1.30 -4.51
N GLY A 48 -13.27 1.69 -5.59
CA GLY A 48 -12.61 2.35 -6.73
C GLY A 48 -11.92 3.65 -6.34
N ILE A 49 -12.59 4.51 -5.56
CA ILE A 49 -12.03 5.77 -5.06
C ILE A 49 -10.83 5.52 -4.14
N LEU A 50 -10.96 4.59 -3.20
CA LEU A 50 -9.89 4.28 -2.25
C LEU A 50 -8.72 3.57 -2.93
N SER A 51 -8.96 2.73 -3.94
CA SER A 51 -7.93 2.13 -4.79
C SER A 51 -7.15 3.20 -5.57
N ALA A 52 -7.85 4.17 -6.15
CA ALA A 52 -7.23 5.31 -6.82
C ALA A 52 -6.34 6.11 -5.85
N THR A 53 -6.82 6.39 -4.64
CA THR A 53 -6.06 7.06 -3.59
C THR A 53 -4.83 6.24 -3.17
N ALA A 54 -5.01 4.93 -2.97
CA ALA A 54 -3.93 4.02 -2.61
C ALA A 54 -2.85 3.96 -3.70
N LEU A 55 -3.24 3.92 -4.98
CA LEU A 55 -2.32 3.93 -6.12
C LEU A 55 -1.49 5.21 -6.17
N TYR A 56 -2.13 6.37 -5.99
CA TYR A 56 -1.47 7.67 -5.97
C TYR A 56 -0.40 7.73 -4.88
N ILE A 57 -0.72 7.26 -3.67
CA ILE A 57 0.19 7.28 -2.53
C ILE A 57 1.31 6.24 -2.70
N ALA A 58 0.97 5.02 -3.11
CA ALA A 58 1.96 3.98 -3.35
C ALA A 58 2.99 4.39 -4.43
N GLY A 59 2.55 5.11 -5.47
CA GLY A 59 3.43 5.70 -6.46
C GLY A 59 4.37 6.77 -5.89
N LYS A 60 3.89 7.58 -4.96
CA LYS A 60 4.72 8.62 -4.29
C LYS A 60 5.68 8.02 -3.27
N THR A 61 5.23 7.09 -2.44
CA THR A 61 5.93 6.68 -1.20
C THR A 61 6.36 5.22 -1.16
N GLY A 62 5.79 4.37 -2.00
CA GLY A 62 5.95 2.92 -1.91
C GLY A 62 5.27 2.27 -0.71
N ILE A 63 4.44 3.03 0.02
CA ILE A 63 3.75 2.56 1.22
C ILE A 63 2.29 2.30 0.88
N GLY A 64 1.82 1.11 1.24
CA GLY A 64 0.39 0.78 1.20
C GLY A 64 -0.33 1.40 2.39
N ILE A 65 -1.54 1.90 2.16
CA ILE A 65 -2.40 2.45 3.21
C ILE A 65 -3.56 1.49 3.44
N GLY A 66 -3.82 1.17 4.70
CA GLY A 66 -5.02 0.43 5.09
C GLY A 66 -6.27 1.26 4.80
N VAL A 67 -7.14 0.75 3.95
CA VAL A 67 -8.38 1.45 3.56
C VAL A 67 -9.60 0.98 4.35
N GLY A 68 -9.44 -0.06 5.19
CA GLY A 68 -10.55 -0.70 5.92
C GLY A 68 -11.30 0.24 6.84
N LEU A 69 -10.62 0.89 7.78
CA LEU A 69 -11.25 1.82 8.72
C LEU A 69 -11.83 3.06 8.04
N THR A 70 -11.14 3.58 7.03
CA THR A 70 -11.63 4.73 6.25
C THR A 70 -12.93 4.39 5.54
N SER A 71 -13.04 3.21 4.93
CA SER A 71 -14.27 2.77 4.25
C SER A 71 -15.44 2.58 5.20
N VAL A 72 -15.20 2.04 6.41
CA VAL A 72 -16.19 1.91 7.49
C VAL A 72 -16.79 3.27 7.88
N ILE A 73 -15.92 4.26 8.12
CA ILE A 73 -16.34 5.60 8.53
C ILE A 73 -17.08 6.32 7.42
N LEU A 74 -16.58 6.24 6.18
CA LEU A 74 -17.21 6.89 5.03
C LEU A 74 -18.58 6.29 4.72
N SER A 75 -18.72 4.98 4.64
CA SER A 75 -20.00 4.33 4.36
C SER A 75 -21.02 4.61 5.45
N PHE A 76 -20.63 4.57 6.73
CA PHE A 76 -21.48 4.98 7.85
C PHE A 76 -21.97 6.43 7.69
N ALA A 77 -21.04 7.36 7.39
CA ALA A 77 -21.38 8.78 7.23
C ALA A 77 -22.33 9.02 6.05
N ILE A 78 -22.08 8.40 4.91
CA ILE A 78 -22.91 8.51 3.71
C ILE A 78 -24.33 8.05 4.01
N PHE A 79 -24.50 6.83 4.54
CA PHE A 79 -25.84 6.31 4.81
C PHE A 79 -26.53 7.02 5.95
N ARG A 80 -25.81 7.55 6.94
CA ARG A 80 -26.38 8.39 7.99
C ARG A 80 -26.93 9.71 7.43
N ALA A 81 -26.20 10.31 6.50
CA ALA A 81 -26.66 11.52 5.81
C ALA A 81 -27.86 11.24 4.89
N LEU A 82 -27.83 10.15 4.11
CA LEU A 82 -28.93 9.75 3.24
C LEU A 82 -30.20 9.41 4.05
N HIS A 83 -30.05 8.74 5.18
CA HIS A 83 -31.17 8.45 6.09
C HIS A 83 -31.77 9.74 6.68
N ALA A 84 -30.91 10.66 7.15
CA ALA A 84 -31.36 11.95 7.66
C ALA A 84 -32.08 12.82 6.61
N ALA A 85 -31.70 12.64 5.33
CA ALA A 85 -32.39 13.28 4.19
C ALA A 85 -33.64 12.52 3.72
N GLY A 86 -34.02 11.40 4.34
CA GLY A 86 -35.15 10.57 3.95
C GLY A 86 -34.96 9.78 2.63
N LEU A 87 -33.71 9.70 2.13
CA LEU A 87 -33.39 9.07 0.84
C LEU A 87 -33.00 7.58 0.97
N ALA A 88 -32.68 7.10 2.18
CA ALA A 88 -32.34 5.72 2.43
C ALA A 88 -32.87 5.23 3.78
N SER A 89 -33.17 3.92 3.86
CA SER A 89 -33.45 3.25 5.14
C SER A 89 -32.15 3.05 5.95
N ASP A 90 -32.31 2.70 7.22
CA ASP A 90 -31.16 2.41 8.11
C ASP A 90 -30.19 1.39 7.48
N TYR A 91 -28.92 1.70 7.57
CA TYR A 91 -27.83 0.87 7.07
C TYR A 91 -27.32 -0.02 8.19
N THR A 92 -27.37 -1.33 7.98
CA THR A 92 -27.00 -2.25 9.05
C THR A 92 -25.49 -2.33 9.26
N ILE A 93 -25.05 -2.74 10.46
CA ILE A 93 -23.65 -2.95 10.77
C ILE A 93 -23.02 -4.01 9.84
N LEU A 94 -23.77 -5.05 9.44
CA LEU A 94 -23.28 -6.09 8.55
C LEU A 94 -23.23 -5.65 7.08
N GLU A 95 -24.12 -4.76 6.63
CA GLU A 95 -23.98 -4.12 5.32
C GLU A 95 -22.73 -3.26 5.26
N ASN A 96 -22.45 -2.49 6.33
CA ASN A 96 -21.23 -1.69 6.41
C ASN A 96 -19.97 -2.57 6.41
N ASN A 97 -19.98 -3.69 7.12
CA ASN A 97 -18.88 -4.66 7.09
C ASN A 97 -18.68 -5.29 5.70
N CYS A 98 -19.74 -5.60 4.96
CA CYS A 98 -19.62 -6.07 3.58
C CYS A 98 -19.04 -4.97 2.66
N THR A 99 -19.51 -3.73 2.80
CA THR A 99 -18.95 -2.56 2.09
C THR A 99 -17.47 -2.39 2.38
N GLN A 100 -17.05 -2.52 3.64
CA GLN A 100 -15.65 -2.45 4.05
C GLN A 100 -14.82 -3.55 3.37
N SER A 101 -15.28 -4.79 3.35
CA SER A 101 -14.57 -5.90 2.71
C SER A 101 -14.38 -5.69 1.20
N ILE A 102 -15.42 -5.17 0.50
CA ILE A 102 -15.34 -4.82 -0.92
C ILE A 102 -14.30 -3.71 -1.14
N ALA A 103 -14.39 -2.64 -0.36
CA ALA A 103 -13.50 -1.49 -0.50
C ALA A 103 -12.04 -1.84 -0.17
N THR A 104 -11.82 -2.66 0.85
CA THR A 104 -10.47 -3.10 1.26
C THR A 104 -9.83 -3.96 0.18
N ALA A 105 -10.55 -4.92 -0.37
CA ALA A 105 -10.08 -5.75 -1.48
C ALA A 105 -9.66 -4.93 -2.69
N SER A 106 -10.46 -3.90 -3.02
CA SER A 106 -10.14 -2.96 -4.11
C SER A 106 -8.82 -2.20 -3.85
N GLY A 107 -8.59 -1.75 -2.62
CA GLY A 107 -7.39 -1.02 -2.24
C GLY A 107 -6.10 -1.84 -2.38
N TYR A 108 -6.16 -3.16 -2.23
CA TYR A 108 -4.98 -4.03 -2.37
C TYR A 108 -4.59 -4.32 -3.82
N MET A 109 -5.46 -4.08 -4.80
CA MET A 109 -5.17 -4.30 -6.22
C MET A 109 -4.11 -3.34 -6.81
N VAL A 110 -3.57 -2.42 -6.04
CA VAL A 110 -2.53 -1.48 -6.50
C VAL A 110 -1.11 -1.98 -6.30
N GLN A 111 -0.91 -3.03 -5.50
CA GLN A 111 0.42 -3.44 -5.06
C GLN A 111 1.30 -3.92 -6.21
N ALA A 112 0.80 -4.80 -7.07
CA ALA A 112 1.55 -5.28 -8.23
C ALA A 112 1.86 -4.17 -9.24
N LEU A 113 0.94 -3.22 -9.41
CA LEU A 113 1.10 -2.08 -10.32
C LEU A 113 2.30 -1.21 -9.94
N THR A 114 2.50 -0.97 -8.65
CA THR A 114 3.57 -0.09 -8.15
C THR A 114 4.87 -0.84 -7.81
N THR A 115 4.91 -2.15 -8.01
CA THR A 115 6.08 -2.99 -7.73
C THR A 115 6.52 -3.80 -8.95
N SER A 116 6.09 -5.05 -9.05
CA SER A 116 6.58 -6.01 -10.06
C SER A 116 6.27 -5.61 -11.50
N LEU A 117 5.05 -5.15 -11.79
CA LEU A 117 4.65 -4.78 -13.15
C LEU A 117 5.35 -3.49 -13.60
N ALA A 118 5.45 -2.48 -12.74
CA ALA A 118 6.22 -1.28 -13.03
C ALA A 118 7.72 -1.60 -13.19
N ALA A 119 8.29 -2.44 -12.33
CA ALA A 119 9.69 -2.87 -12.44
C ALA A 119 9.95 -3.62 -13.76
N TYR A 120 9.03 -4.50 -14.16
CA TYR A 120 9.10 -5.21 -15.43
C TYR A 120 9.14 -4.23 -16.63
N MET A 121 8.22 -3.26 -16.64
CA MET A 121 8.18 -2.23 -17.69
C MET A 121 9.45 -1.38 -17.73
N LEU A 122 9.99 -0.99 -16.55
CA LEU A 122 11.22 -0.21 -16.43
C LEU A 122 12.46 -0.95 -16.94
N ILE A 123 12.51 -2.29 -16.80
CA ILE A 123 13.65 -3.10 -17.24
C ILE A 123 13.54 -3.44 -18.73
N THR A 124 12.36 -3.86 -19.17
CA THR A 124 12.15 -4.34 -20.54
C THR A 124 11.90 -3.23 -21.54
N GLY A 125 11.52 -2.03 -21.08
CA GLY A 125 11.08 -0.93 -21.94
C GLY A 125 9.73 -1.19 -22.63
N ARG A 126 9.07 -2.33 -22.34
CA ARG A 126 7.78 -2.72 -22.93
C ARG A 126 6.64 -2.25 -22.06
N ILE A 127 5.65 -1.57 -22.62
CA ILE A 127 4.40 -1.23 -21.94
C ILE A 127 3.49 -2.45 -21.99
N ILE A 128 3.08 -2.95 -20.82
CA ILE A 128 2.13 -4.05 -20.70
C ILE A 128 0.74 -3.54 -21.12
N PRO A 129 0.00 -4.23 -22.00
CA PRO A 129 -1.38 -3.86 -22.32
C PRO A 129 -2.25 -3.84 -21.04
N TRP A 130 -3.14 -2.84 -20.95
CA TRP A 130 -3.96 -2.65 -19.74
C TRP A 130 -4.80 -3.88 -19.38
N TRP A 131 -5.32 -4.60 -20.37
CA TRP A 131 -6.13 -5.80 -20.15
C TRP A 131 -5.28 -7.01 -19.69
N HIS A 132 -3.98 -7.11 -20.06
CA HIS A 132 -3.05 -8.11 -19.51
C HIS A 132 -2.88 -7.89 -18.00
N MET A 133 -2.68 -6.62 -17.58
CA MET A 133 -2.53 -6.26 -16.19
C MET A 133 -3.79 -6.62 -15.41
N MET A 134 -4.98 -6.24 -15.91
CA MET A 134 -6.26 -6.51 -15.26
C MET A 134 -6.51 -8.01 -15.10
N ILE A 135 -6.33 -8.80 -16.15
CA ILE A 135 -6.55 -10.24 -16.12
C ILE A 135 -5.58 -10.91 -15.16
N TRP A 136 -4.28 -10.63 -15.31
CA TRP A 136 -3.25 -11.26 -14.50
C TRP A 136 -3.43 -10.97 -13.01
N MET A 137 -3.65 -9.72 -12.63
CA MET A 137 -3.89 -9.32 -11.24
C MET A 137 -5.16 -9.96 -10.69
N SER A 138 -6.26 -9.95 -11.45
CA SER A 138 -7.52 -10.56 -11.01
C SER A 138 -7.40 -12.08 -10.82
N VAL A 139 -6.72 -12.77 -11.70
CA VAL A 139 -6.47 -14.23 -11.59
C VAL A 139 -5.64 -14.53 -10.33
N CYS A 140 -4.57 -13.77 -10.08
CA CYS A 140 -3.75 -13.92 -8.89
C CYS A 140 -4.54 -13.62 -7.61
N ALA A 141 -5.32 -12.53 -7.59
CA ALA A 141 -6.12 -12.14 -6.44
C ALA A 141 -7.21 -13.18 -6.12
N ILE A 142 -7.93 -13.69 -7.13
CA ILE A 142 -8.93 -14.76 -6.94
C ILE A 142 -8.28 -16.05 -6.45
N LEU A 143 -7.10 -16.40 -6.94
CA LEU A 143 -6.34 -17.55 -6.42
C LEU A 143 -6.03 -17.37 -4.92
N GLY A 144 -5.64 -16.15 -4.51
CA GLY A 144 -5.45 -15.80 -3.10
C GLY A 144 -6.73 -16.00 -2.28
N VAL A 145 -7.88 -15.54 -2.78
CA VAL A 145 -9.20 -15.76 -2.16
C VAL A 145 -9.50 -17.24 -1.98
N LEU A 146 -9.29 -18.05 -3.02
CA LEU A 146 -9.55 -19.50 -2.98
C LEU A 146 -8.65 -20.24 -1.97
N ILE A 147 -7.40 -19.81 -1.83
CA ILE A 147 -6.45 -20.37 -0.85
C ILE A 147 -6.85 -19.96 0.59
N ALA A 148 -7.43 -18.78 0.78
CA ALA A 148 -7.79 -18.25 2.10
C ALA A 148 -8.87 -19.08 2.82
N PHE A 149 -9.86 -19.67 2.10
CA PHE A 149 -10.98 -20.35 2.74
C PHE A 149 -10.61 -21.57 3.59
N PRO A 150 -9.77 -22.50 3.13
CA PRO A 150 -9.28 -23.58 3.98
C PRO A 150 -8.56 -23.07 5.23
N MET A 151 -7.82 -21.96 5.11
CA MET A 151 -7.12 -21.36 6.24
C MET A 151 -8.06 -20.65 7.23
N LYS A 152 -9.18 -20.09 6.76
CA LYS A 152 -10.20 -19.44 7.60
C LYS A 152 -10.71 -20.36 8.71
N ARG A 153 -11.06 -21.60 8.36
CA ARG A 153 -11.55 -22.57 9.32
C ARG A 153 -10.56 -22.85 10.44
N ARG A 154 -9.29 -22.87 10.10
CA ARG A 154 -8.23 -23.06 11.07
C ARG A 154 -7.95 -21.79 11.87
N PHE A 155 -7.63 -20.70 11.23
CA PHE A 155 -7.14 -19.50 11.91
C PHE A 155 -8.23 -18.74 12.66
N ILE A 156 -9.45 -18.65 12.09
CA ILE A 156 -10.54 -17.88 12.69
C ILE A 156 -11.42 -18.76 13.57
N ASN A 157 -11.82 -19.98 13.12
CA ASN A 157 -12.75 -20.79 13.90
C ASN A 157 -12.04 -21.65 14.95
N GLU A 158 -10.97 -22.36 14.60
CA GLU A 158 -10.30 -23.30 15.51
C GLU A 158 -9.31 -22.59 16.43
N GLU A 159 -8.32 -21.89 15.87
CA GLU A 159 -7.25 -21.24 16.63
C GLU A 159 -7.66 -19.89 17.22
N GLN A 160 -8.76 -19.29 16.75
CA GLN A 160 -9.28 -17.98 17.19
C GLN A 160 -8.21 -16.87 17.16
N LEU A 161 -7.35 -16.88 16.13
CA LEU A 161 -6.24 -15.92 16.02
C LEU A 161 -6.75 -14.47 16.02
N PRO A 162 -5.97 -13.53 16.57
CA PRO A 162 -6.43 -12.18 16.88
C PRO A 162 -6.79 -11.33 15.67
N PHE A 163 -6.04 -11.40 14.55
CA PHE A 163 -6.18 -10.49 13.40
C PHE A 163 -6.35 -9.04 13.87
N PRO A 164 -5.33 -8.38 14.45
CA PRO A 164 -5.52 -7.14 15.21
C PRO A 164 -6.18 -6.02 14.41
N GLU A 165 -5.86 -5.87 13.11
CA GLU A 165 -6.48 -4.87 12.22
C GLU A 165 -7.97 -5.19 11.98
N GLY A 166 -8.30 -6.43 11.61
CA GLY A 166 -9.68 -6.86 11.44
C GLY A 166 -10.49 -6.73 12.74
N ARG A 167 -9.87 -7.08 13.89
CA ARG A 167 -10.49 -6.88 15.22
C ARG A 167 -10.75 -5.40 15.48
N ALA A 168 -9.81 -4.51 15.16
CA ALA A 168 -9.99 -3.07 15.31
C ALA A 168 -11.17 -2.57 14.47
N CYS A 169 -11.28 -3.00 13.20
CA CYS A 169 -12.43 -2.69 12.34
C CYS A 169 -13.74 -3.16 12.96
N GLY A 170 -13.78 -4.38 13.52
CA GLY A 170 -14.97 -4.90 14.21
C GLY A 170 -15.38 -4.08 15.43
N VAL A 171 -14.42 -3.67 16.26
CA VAL A 171 -14.66 -2.82 17.42
C VAL A 171 -15.16 -1.42 17.00
N VAL A 172 -14.58 -0.83 15.95
CA VAL A 172 -15.03 0.47 15.42
C VAL A 172 -16.45 0.34 14.88
N LEU A 173 -16.75 -0.69 14.08
CA LEU A 173 -18.11 -0.96 13.59
C LEU A 173 -19.11 -1.06 14.78
N ASP A 174 -18.80 -1.89 15.79
CA ASP A 174 -19.68 -2.00 16.95
C ASP A 174 -19.88 -0.64 17.65
N SER A 175 -18.82 0.13 17.84
CA SER A 175 -18.89 1.45 18.47
C SER A 175 -19.72 2.47 17.68
N LEU A 176 -19.69 2.43 16.36
CA LEU A 176 -20.48 3.32 15.50
C LEU A 176 -21.98 3.05 15.56
N TYR A 177 -22.36 1.77 15.74
CA TYR A 177 -23.76 1.35 15.73
C TYR A 177 -24.37 1.15 17.11
N THR A 178 -23.56 0.96 18.16
CA THR A 178 -24.03 0.75 19.55
C THR A 178 -23.69 1.90 20.49
N GLY A 179 -22.65 2.68 20.15
CA GLY A 179 -22.20 3.85 20.94
C GLY A 179 -23.02 5.12 20.68
N SER A 180 -22.58 6.24 21.26
CA SER A 180 -23.14 7.53 20.89
C SER A 180 -22.83 7.82 19.43
N ALA A 181 -23.84 7.88 18.58
CA ALA A 181 -23.72 8.24 17.16
C ALA A 181 -22.91 9.55 16.92
N ALA A 182 -22.80 10.39 17.97
CA ALA A 182 -22.01 11.61 17.99
C ALA A 182 -20.50 11.40 17.71
N SER A 183 -19.88 10.35 18.26
CA SER A 183 -18.44 10.10 18.04
C SER A 183 -18.13 9.69 16.58
N GLY A 184 -18.95 8.82 15.99
CA GLY A 184 -18.81 8.42 14.59
C GLY A 184 -19.03 9.60 13.62
N VAL A 185 -20.04 10.40 13.87
CA VAL A 185 -20.32 11.64 13.12
C VAL A 185 -19.18 12.64 13.27
N PHE A 186 -18.59 12.77 14.46
CA PHE A 186 -17.44 13.64 14.68
C PHE A 186 -16.23 13.21 13.84
N LYS A 187 -15.87 11.92 13.85
CA LYS A 187 -14.77 11.36 13.03
C LYS A 187 -15.01 11.55 11.53
N ALA A 188 -16.25 11.33 11.07
CA ALA A 188 -16.62 11.55 9.68
C ALA A 188 -16.52 13.02 9.28
N LYS A 189 -16.93 13.95 10.15
CA LYS A 189 -16.78 15.40 9.94
C LYS A 189 -15.30 15.80 9.87
N LEU A 190 -14.45 15.29 10.76
CA LEU A 190 -13.01 15.54 10.74
C LEU A 190 -12.40 15.11 9.40
N LEU A 191 -12.68 13.89 8.96
CA LEU A 191 -12.24 13.38 7.66
C LEU A 191 -12.72 14.27 6.52
N GLY A 192 -14.02 14.62 6.51
CA GLY A 192 -14.61 15.45 5.47
C GLY A 192 -14.01 16.86 5.43
N TYR A 193 -13.90 17.54 6.58
CA TYR A 193 -13.30 18.88 6.63
C TYR A 193 -11.84 18.89 6.20
N THR A 194 -11.02 17.95 6.68
CA THR A 194 -9.62 17.88 6.29
C THR A 194 -9.46 17.51 4.82
N ALA A 195 -10.31 16.63 4.27
CA ALA A 195 -10.29 16.31 2.84
C ALA A 195 -10.66 17.52 1.96
N VAL A 196 -11.68 18.28 2.35
CA VAL A 196 -12.10 19.49 1.61
C VAL A 196 -11.01 20.58 1.67
N LEU A 197 -10.47 20.85 2.87
CA LEU A 197 -9.41 21.88 3.01
C LEU A 197 -8.16 21.50 2.20
N THR A 198 -7.73 20.26 2.29
CA THR A 198 -6.57 19.78 1.52
C THR A 198 -6.88 19.73 0.03
N GLY A 199 -8.10 19.36 -0.36
CA GLY A 199 -8.56 19.39 -1.74
C GLY A 199 -8.52 20.81 -2.32
N ILE A 200 -9.01 21.82 -1.61
CA ILE A 200 -8.94 23.22 -2.02
C ILE A 200 -7.49 23.67 -2.22
N TYR A 201 -6.62 23.36 -1.26
CA TYR A 201 -5.18 23.66 -1.40
C TYR A 201 -4.60 22.97 -2.63
N GLN A 202 -4.87 21.68 -2.82
CA GLN A 202 -4.40 20.92 -3.98
C GLN A 202 -4.93 21.47 -5.31
N MET A 203 -6.15 22.01 -5.36
CA MET A 203 -6.68 22.69 -6.55
C MET A 203 -5.87 23.96 -6.88
N ILE A 204 -5.52 24.75 -5.88
CA ILE A 204 -4.80 26.03 -6.06
C ILE A 204 -3.37 25.81 -6.61
N ILE A 205 -2.72 24.70 -6.23
CA ILE A 205 -1.39 24.35 -6.75
C ILE A 205 -1.42 23.59 -8.08
N SER A 206 -2.59 23.18 -8.54
CA SER A 206 -2.77 22.30 -9.70
C SER A 206 -3.08 23.08 -10.97
N ASP A 207 -2.24 22.93 -11.97
CA ASP A 207 -2.35 23.65 -13.26
C ASP A 207 -3.67 23.35 -14.01
N GLY A 208 -4.06 22.07 -14.15
CA GLY A 208 -5.30 21.69 -14.85
C GLY A 208 -6.56 22.25 -14.20
N TRP A 209 -6.65 22.26 -12.85
CA TRP A 209 -7.77 22.86 -12.14
C TRP A 209 -7.78 24.36 -12.30
N MET A 210 -6.62 25.02 -12.24
CA MET A 210 -6.53 26.46 -12.44
C MET A 210 -6.85 26.87 -13.87
N LYS A 211 -6.43 26.09 -14.90
CA LYS A 211 -6.88 26.26 -16.30
C LYS A 211 -8.39 26.14 -16.43
N LEU A 212 -9.00 25.12 -15.84
CA LEU A 212 -10.45 24.95 -15.85
C LEU A 212 -11.17 26.15 -15.23
N ILE A 213 -10.76 26.54 -14.02
CA ILE A 213 -11.43 27.61 -13.28
C ILE A 213 -11.20 28.96 -13.96
N GLN A 214 -9.94 29.34 -14.21
CA GLN A 214 -9.60 30.68 -14.69
C GLN A 214 -9.92 30.89 -16.18
N PHE A 215 -9.66 29.87 -17.03
CA PHE A 215 -9.83 30.05 -18.48
C PHE A 215 -11.17 29.59 -18.99
N LYS A 216 -11.74 28.47 -18.48
CA LYS A 216 -13.01 27.95 -18.99
C LYS A 216 -14.22 28.53 -18.23
N LEU A 217 -14.16 28.63 -16.89
CA LEU A 217 -15.29 29.15 -16.10
C LEU A 217 -15.27 30.69 -15.99
N LEU A 218 -14.14 31.30 -15.64
CA LEU A 218 -14.02 32.74 -15.43
C LEU A 218 -13.60 33.51 -16.70
N MET A 219 -13.19 32.81 -17.77
CA MET A 219 -12.72 33.42 -19.04
C MET A 219 -11.63 34.50 -18.87
N MET A 220 -10.75 34.36 -17.86
CA MET A 220 -9.72 35.35 -17.53
C MET A 220 -8.69 35.52 -18.65
N ASN A 221 -8.48 34.51 -19.49
CA ASN A 221 -7.67 34.59 -20.69
C ASN A 221 -8.19 35.62 -21.69
N LYS A 222 -9.52 35.87 -21.73
CA LYS A 222 -10.14 36.81 -22.67
C LYS A 222 -10.20 38.23 -22.11
N TRP A 223 -10.63 38.42 -20.85
CA TRP A 223 -10.82 39.76 -20.31
C TRP A 223 -9.62 40.28 -19.52
N ALA A 224 -8.76 39.40 -18.93
CA ALA A 224 -7.55 39.79 -18.20
C ALA A 224 -6.25 39.57 -19.01
N GLY A 225 -6.34 38.98 -20.22
CA GLY A 225 -5.17 38.74 -21.08
C GLY A 225 -4.15 37.74 -20.52
N LEU A 226 -4.54 36.85 -19.60
CA LEU A 226 -3.65 35.87 -19.00
C LEU A 226 -3.24 34.81 -20.03
N ALA A 227 -1.96 34.69 -20.33
CA ALA A 227 -1.40 33.66 -21.20
C ALA A 227 -1.33 32.28 -20.50
N GLU A 228 -1.01 32.27 -19.20
CA GLU A 228 -0.96 31.07 -18.36
C GLU A 228 -1.81 31.25 -17.11
N PRO A 229 -2.40 30.17 -16.56
CA PRO A 229 -3.18 30.26 -15.34
C PRO A 229 -2.26 30.57 -14.16
N TRP A 230 -2.74 31.41 -13.25
CA TRP A 230 -2.05 31.62 -11.99
C TRP A 230 -2.29 30.41 -11.09
N ASN A 231 -1.21 29.82 -10.60
CA ASN A 231 -1.22 28.78 -9.57
C ASN A 231 -0.17 29.08 -8.50
N LEU A 232 -0.38 28.54 -7.31
CA LEU A 232 0.60 28.58 -6.24
C LEU A 232 1.63 27.48 -6.51
N ASN A 233 2.93 27.80 -6.44
CA ASN A 233 3.96 26.78 -6.55
C ASN A 233 3.92 25.83 -5.34
N GLU A 234 3.82 24.55 -5.58
CA GLU A 234 3.92 23.52 -4.53
C GLU A 234 5.27 23.60 -3.80
N ARG A 235 6.34 23.95 -4.54
CA ARG A 235 7.68 24.19 -4.01
C ARG A 235 7.84 25.66 -3.64
N LEU A 236 7.67 25.96 -2.36
CA LEU A 236 7.73 27.32 -1.84
C LEU A 236 9.12 27.98 -1.98
N ASP A 237 10.18 27.18 -1.97
CA ASP A 237 11.55 27.65 -2.22
C ASP A 237 11.76 28.23 -3.61
N THR A 238 10.90 27.89 -4.59
CA THR A 238 10.93 28.46 -5.95
C THR A 238 10.84 29.98 -5.93
N TYR A 239 10.05 30.56 -5.02
CA TYR A 239 9.94 32.03 -4.89
C TYR A 239 11.27 32.67 -4.46
N TYR A 240 11.97 32.06 -3.48
CA TYR A 240 13.30 32.50 -3.07
C TYR A 240 14.30 32.41 -4.22
N TYR A 241 14.37 31.27 -4.91
CA TYR A 241 15.34 31.08 -6.00
C TYR A 241 15.08 32.00 -7.21
N THR A 242 13.82 32.29 -7.51
CA THR A 242 13.46 33.26 -8.56
C THR A 242 13.93 34.65 -8.21
N ALA A 243 13.73 35.07 -6.94
CA ALA A 243 14.22 36.33 -6.46
C ALA A 243 15.75 36.37 -6.40
N ALA A 244 16.37 35.32 -5.87
CA ALA A 244 17.81 35.17 -5.75
C ALA A 244 18.54 35.26 -7.09
N THR A 245 17.99 34.63 -8.13
CA THR A 245 18.55 34.73 -9.49
C THR A 245 18.46 36.15 -10.04
N LYS A 246 17.35 36.86 -9.83
CA LYS A 246 17.16 38.24 -10.28
C LYS A 246 18.04 39.26 -9.53
N MET A 247 18.27 39.02 -8.24
CA MET A 247 18.98 39.92 -7.35
C MET A 247 20.43 39.51 -7.04
N SER A 248 20.92 38.45 -7.71
CA SER A 248 22.25 37.86 -7.46
C SER A 248 22.53 37.54 -5.99
N LEU A 249 21.49 37.04 -5.29
CA LEU A 249 21.62 36.66 -3.89
C LEU A 249 22.33 35.28 -3.75
N TRP A 250 22.74 35.01 -2.52
CA TRP A 250 23.40 33.72 -2.18
C TRP A 250 22.57 32.52 -2.54
N MET A 251 23.20 31.55 -3.21
CA MET A 251 22.61 30.24 -3.55
C MET A 251 23.19 29.20 -2.60
N PRO A 252 22.34 28.49 -1.82
CA PRO A 252 22.78 27.45 -0.91
C PRO A 252 23.43 26.27 -1.64
N GLN A 253 24.63 25.88 -1.18
CA GLN A 253 25.39 24.76 -1.77
C GLN A 253 25.98 23.86 -0.65
N ILE A 254 26.12 22.58 -0.92
CA ILE A 254 26.82 21.61 -0.07
C ILE A 254 28.00 21.07 -0.88
N LEU A 255 29.21 21.26 -0.41
CA LEU A 255 30.46 20.88 -1.09
C LEU A 255 30.57 21.34 -2.55
N GLY A 256 29.99 22.50 -2.88
CA GLY A 256 29.95 23.05 -4.24
C GLY A 256 28.79 22.59 -5.10
N THR A 257 27.92 21.72 -4.59
CA THR A 257 26.70 21.26 -5.29
C THR A 257 25.50 22.05 -4.81
N ASP A 258 24.71 22.59 -5.74
CA ASP A 258 23.46 23.29 -5.43
C ASP A 258 22.47 22.32 -4.75
N ILE A 259 21.87 22.76 -3.62
CA ILE A 259 20.95 21.91 -2.86
C ILE A 259 19.73 21.48 -3.66
N ARG A 260 19.35 22.22 -4.71
CA ARG A 260 18.27 21.83 -5.63
C ARG A 260 18.61 20.58 -6.45
N GLN A 261 19.87 20.44 -6.85
CA GLN A 261 20.36 19.24 -7.56
C GLN A 261 20.36 18.02 -6.64
N LEU A 262 20.55 18.23 -5.34
CA LEU A 262 20.44 17.19 -4.32
C LEU A 262 18.97 16.83 -3.98
N GLY A 263 17.99 17.54 -4.55
CA GLY A 263 16.57 17.34 -4.23
C GLY A 263 16.15 17.94 -2.88
N LEU A 264 17.01 18.75 -2.25
CA LEU A 264 16.70 19.43 -1.00
C LEU A 264 15.84 20.66 -1.28
N ARG A 265 14.53 20.45 -1.38
CA ARG A 265 13.51 21.43 -1.69
C ARG A 265 12.55 21.58 -0.51
N PHE A 266 11.83 22.69 -0.45
CA PHE A 266 10.77 22.88 0.52
C PHE A 266 9.42 22.89 -0.18
N THR A 267 8.71 21.76 -0.05
CA THR A 267 7.34 21.59 -0.57
C THR A 267 6.35 21.57 0.57
N LEU A 268 5.14 22.06 0.33
CA LEU A 268 4.04 21.97 1.28
C LEU A 268 3.04 20.92 0.79
N ASP A 269 3.37 19.63 0.98
CA ASP A 269 2.52 18.49 0.61
C ASP A 269 1.79 17.95 1.83
N PHE A 270 0.52 18.30 2.00
CA PHE A 270 -0.30 17.85 3.12
C PHE A 270 -0.58 16.35 3.09
N SER A 271 -0.53 15.70 1.92
CA SER A 271 -0.66 14.24 1.87
C SER A 271 0.50 13.56 2.58
N MET A 272 1.73 14.09 2.42
CA MET A 272 2.92 13.59 3.12
C MET A 272 2.83 13.81 4.63
N VAL A 273 2.26 14.95 5.07
CA VAL A 273 1.97 15.21 6.50
C VAL A 273 1.01 14.14 7.05
N GLY A 274 -0.06 13.84 6.32
CA GLY A 274 -1.02 12.80 6.70
C GLY A 274 -0.38 11.41 6.76
N ILE A 275 0.43 11.04 5.77
CA ILE A 275 1.17 9.77 5.76
C ILE A 275 2.12 9.69 6.96
N GLY A 276 2.84 10.76 7.26
CA GLY A 276 3.72 10.83 8.43
C GLY A 276 2.98 10.60 9.74
N GLY A 277 1.79 11.19 9.90
CA GLY A 277 0.92 11.00 11.07
C GLY A 277 0.51 9.53 11.26
N LEU A 278 0.18 8.83 10.16
CA LEU A 278 -0.16 7.39 10.20
C LEU A 278 1.06 6.50 10.45
N MET A 279 2.22 6.83 9.88
CA MET A 279 3.46 6.05 10.06
C MET A 279 3.98 6.09 11.49
N GLY A 280 3.80 7.20 12.16
CA GLY A 280 4.35 7.47 13.47
C GLY A 280 5.83 7.90 13.45
N VAL A 281 6.25 8.56 14.55
CA VAL A 281 7.52 9.26 14.63
C VAL A 281 8.77 8.36 14.44
N ARG A 282 8.72 7.09 14.87
CA ARG A 282 9.89 6.18 14.75
C ARG A 282 10.18 5.84 13.30
N VAL A 283 9.13 5.49 12.55
CA VAL A 283 9.26 5.12 11.13
C VAL A 283 9.64 6.34 10.31
N ALA A 284 8.95 7.45 10.49
CA ALA A 284 9.23 8.71 9.78
C ALA A 284 10.64 9.25 10.08
N SER A 285 11.13 9.14 11.33
CA SER A 285 12.51 9.51 11.67
C SER A 285 13.55 8.60 11.02
N SER A 286 13.25 7.31 10.84
CA SER A 286 14.14 6.39 10.11
C SER A 286 14.19 6.74 8.61
N VAL A 287 13.05 7.10 8.00
CA VAL A 287 12.99 7.59 6.61
C VAL A 287 13.80 8.88 6.46
N MET A 288 13.58 9.84 7.37
CA MET A 288 14.32 11.11 7.36
C MET A 288 15.84 10.91 7.55
N LEU A 289 16.24 9.97 8.40
CA LEU A 289 17.66 9.63 8.59
C LEU A 289 18.29 9.09 7.30
N GLY A 290 17.58 8.17 6.58
CA GLY A 290 18.04 7.66 5.29
C GLY A 290 18.18 8.76 4.24
N ALA A 291 17.20 9.66 4.14
CA ALA A 291 17.26 10.80 3.25
C ALA A 291 18.42 11.75 3.61
N PHE A 292 18.61 12.05 4.89
CA PHE A 292 19.69 12.91 5.36
C PHE A 292 21.07 12.33 5.04
N ILE A 293 21.31 11.06 5.37
CA ILE A 293 22.58 10.39 5.07
C ILE A 293 22.83 10.41 3.55
N ASN A 294 21.82 10.08 2.74
CA ASN A 294 21.99 9.99 1.29
C ASN A 294 22.21 11.37 0.64
N PHE A 295 21.30 12.32 0.85
CA PHE A 295 21.26 13.55 0.07
C PHE A 295 22.07 14.69 0.67
N VAL A 296 22.34 14.70 2.00
CA VAL A 296 23.12 15.74 2.66
C VAL A 296 24.58 15.34 2.83
N ILE A 297 24.85 14.05 3.05
CA ILE A 297 26.21 13.58 3.33
C ILE A 297 26.82 12.87 2.10
N LEU A 298 26.24 11.75 1.65
CA LEU A 298 26.86 10.90 0.64
C LEU A 298 26.83 11.51 -0.76
N ALA A 299 25.68 12.01 -1.22
CA ALA A 299 25.55 12.51 -2.59
C ALA A 299 26.51 13.69 -2.90
N PRO A 300 26.67 14.71 -2.03
CA PRO A 300 27.65 15.77 -2.30
C PRO A 300 29.09 15.28 -2.38
N ILE A 301 29.46 14.30 -1.54
CA ILE A 301 30.78 13.67 -1.56
C ILE A 301 31.00 12.90 -2.87
N LEU A 302 30.02 12.09 -3.28
CA LEU A 302 30.10 11.26 -4.47
C LEU A 302 30.11 12.09 -5.77
N ILE A 303 29.40 13.22 -5.77
CA ILE A 303 29.47 14.18 -6.89
C ILE A 303 30.87 14.83 -6.94
N LYS A 304 31.42 15.24 -5.80
CA LYS A 304 32.75 15.85 -5.74
C LYS A 304 33.86 14.87 -6.11
N THR A 305 33.70 13.57 -5.80
CA THR A 305 34.68 12.53 -6.18
C THR A 305 34.50 12.02 -7.62
N GLY A 306 33.44 12.43 -8.31
CA GLY A 306 33.15 12.00 -9.70
C GLY A 306 32.48 10.64 -9.85
N GLU A 307 32.10 10.00 -8.75
CA GLU A 307 31.32 8.73 -8.79
C GLU A 307 29.90 8.96 -9.33
N ILE A 308 29.34 10.14 -9.10
CA ILE A 308 28.08 10.62 -9.68
C ILE A 308 28.43 11.82 -10.60
N ALA A 309 28.19 11.62 -11.89
CA ALA A 309 28.51 12.63 -12.91
C ALA A 309 27.33 12.90 -13.85
N PRO A 310 27.29 14.06 -14.53
CA PRO A 310 26.34 14.31 -15.59
C PRO A 310 26.43 13.21 -16.66
N ARG A 311 25.28 12.70 -17.13
CA ARG A 311 25.24 11.62 -18.10
C ARG A 311 24.96 12.16 -19.50
N THR A 312 25.80 11.81 -20.47
CA THR A 312 25.54 12.11 -21.87
C THR A 312 24.70 10.98 -22.47
N LEU A 313 23.51 11.32 -22.98
CA LEU A 313 22.66 10.38 -23.69
C LEU A 313 23.24 10.07 -25.10
N PRO A 314 22.85 8.94 -25.74
CA PRO A 314 23.25 8.63 -27.11
C PRO A 314 22.88 9.73 -28.13
N SER A 315 21.88 10.56 -27.81
CA SER A 315 21.47 11.74 -28.57
C SER A 315 22.40 12.96 -28.42
N GLY A 316 23.47 12.86 -27.61
CA GLY A 316 24.39 13.95 -27.34
C GLY A 316 23.88 14.94 -26.23
N ILE A 317 22.68 14.74 -25.69
CA ILE A 317 22.13 15.58 -24.64
C ILE A 317 22.80 15.25 -23.32
N ILE A 318 23.32 16.29 -22.63
CA ILE A 318 23.89 16.17 -21.28
C ILE A 318 22.75 16.29 -20.26
N VAL A 319 22.48 15.23 -19.52
CA VAL A 319 21.55 15.23 -18.39
C VAL A 319 22.30 15.75 -17.17
N ALA A 320 21.87 16.88 -16.64
CA ALA A 320 22.44 17.48 -15.43
C ALA A 320 22.21 16.58 -14.21
N ILE A 321 23.06 16.71 -13.19
CA ILE A 321 22.89 16.00 -11.93
C ILE A 321 21.55 16.42 -11.30
N SER A 322 20.75 15.44 -10.98
CA SER A 322 19.46 15.59 -10.29
C SER A 322 19.27 14.47 -9.27
N ARG A 323 18.25 14.58 -8.43
CA ARG A 323 17.89 13.50 -7.50
C ARG A 323 17.76 12.15 -8.20
N ALA A 324 17.11 12.12 -9.37
CA ALA A 324 16.93 10.89 -10.12
C ALA A 324 18.27 10.28 -10.57
N GLU A 325 19.20 11.08 -11.03
CA GLU A 325 20.55 10.61 -11.40
C GLU A 325 21.35 10.15 -10.18
N ILE A 326 21.27 10.84 -9.03
CA ILE A 326 21.88 10.41 -7.77
C ILE A 326 21.38 9.00 -7.38
N VAL A 327 20.07 8.81 -7.43
CA VAL A 327 19.45 7.51 -7.08
C VAL A 327 19.84 6.43 -8.08
N ASN A 328 19.72 6.70 -9.39
CA ASN A 328 19.94 5.68 -10.42
C ASN A 328 21.43 5.29 -10.58
N GLN A 329 22.36 6.21 -10.40
CA GLN A 329 23.78 5.92 -10.60
C GLN A 329 24.39 5.20 -9.40
N TRP A 330 24.01 5.56 -8.16
CA TRP A 330 24.69 5.03 -6.98
C TRP A 330 23.79 4.71 -5.79
N ALA A 331 22.94 5.64 -5.37
CA ALA A 331 22.21 5.55 -4.11
C ALA A 331 21.22 4.38 -4.05
N LEU A 332 20.68 3.96 -5.21
CA LEU A 332 19.75 2.83 -5.31
C LEU A 332 20.31 1.57 -4.65
N TRP A 333 21.59 1.30 -4.82
CA TRP A 333 22.20 0.04 -4.42
C TRP A 333 22.22 -0.16 -2.91
N TRP A 334 22.68 0.84 -2.16
CA TRP A 334 22.66 0.70 -0.70
C TRP A 334 21.24 0.84 -0.13
N GLY A 335 20.38 1.68 -0.72
CA GLY A 335 18.99 1.80 -0.31
C GLY A 335 18.20 0.51 -0.49
N VAL A 336 18.30 -0.13 -1.67
CA VAL A 336 17.69 -1.44 -1.94
C VAL A 336 18.24 -2.52 -1.01
N THR A 337 19.55 -2.54 -0.78
CA THR A 337 20.17 -3.52 0.11
C THR A 337 19.64 -3.36 1.54
N MET A 338 19.55 -2.14 2.07
CA MET A 338 18.92 -1.85 3.37
C MET A 338 17.50 -2.41 3.45
N MET A 339 16.68 -2.17 2.42
CA MET A 339 15.28 -2.63 2.40
C MET A 339 15.18 -4.16 2.30
N VAL A 340 15.97 -4.79 1.43
CA VAL A 340 15.92 -6.26 1.21
C VAL A 340 16.44 -7.01 2.42
N VAL A 341 17.64 -6.68 2.88
CA VAL A 341 18.28 -7.36 4.04
C VAL A 341 17.45 -7.12 5.30
N GLY A 342 16.99 -5.87 5.54
CA GLY A 342 16.13 -5.55 6.67
C GLY A 342 14.83 -6.36 6.66
N SER A 343 14.17 -6.49 5.51
CA SER A 343 12.95 -7.28 5.37
C SER A 343 13.19 -8.76 5.61
N LEU A 344 14.25 -9.33 5.03
CA LEU A 344 14.58 -10.75 5.18
C LEU A 344 14.97 -11.09 6.62
N VAL A 345 15.83 -10.30 7.26
CA VAL A 345 16.22 -10.51 8.67
C VAL A 345 15.01 -10.40 9.58
N SER A 346 14.13 -9.41 9.38
CA SER A 346 12.91 -9.24 10.17
C SER A 346 11.95 -10.43 10.03
N LEU A 347 11.88 -11.05 8.85
CA LEU A 347 11.09 -12.26 8.59
C LEU A 347 11.72 -13.50 9.24
N LEU A 348 13.01 -13.74 8.99
CA LEU A 348 13.73 -14.92 9.51
C LEU A 348 13.83 -14.95 11.04
N ALA A 349 13.80 -13.78 11.67
CA ALA A 349 13.75 -13.63 13.12
C ALA A 349 12.46 -14.11 13.79
N ARG A 350 11.47 -14.52 13.00
CA ARG A 350 10.17 -15.03 13.48
C ARG A 350 9.98 -16.51 13.16
N PRO A 351 10.78 -17.43 13.78
CA PRO A 351 10.74 -18.86 13.46
C PRO A 351 9.36 -19.49 13.75
N GLU A 352 8.57 -18.90 14.63
CA GLU A 352 7.19 -19.31 14.93
C GLU A 352 6.28 -19.23 13.71
N LEU A 353 6.49 -18.28 12.79
CA LEU A 353 5.72 -18.17 11.55
C LEU A 353 5.97 -19.39 10.66
N PHE A 354 7.24 -19.78 10.52
CA PHE A 354 7.64 -20.94 9.73
C PHE A 354 7.20 -22.25 10.38
N LYS A 355 7.37 -22.39 11.71
CA LYS A 355 6.89 -23.54 12.48
C LYS A 355 5.37 -23.72 12.36
N SER A 356 4.62 -22.61 12.47
CA SER A 356 3.16 -22.62 12.33
C SER A 356 2.74 -22.99 10.91
N ALA A 357 3.41 -22.45 9.88
CA ALA A 357 3.15 -22.81 8.49
C ALA A 357 3.48 -24.30 8.23
N TYR A 358 4.63 -24.79 8.71
CA TYR A 358 5.00 -26.21 8.61
C TYR A 358 3.95 -27.12 9.27
N LYS A 359 3.54 -26.79 10.50
CA LYS A 359 2.50 -27.51 11.22
C LYS A 359 1.14 -27.44 10.49
N SER A 360 0.89 -26.36 9.73
CA SER A 360 -0.29 -26.21 8.90
C SER A 360 -0.33 -27.21 7.74
N VAL A 361 0.82 -27.42 7.11
CA VAL A 361 0.94 -28.26 5.91
C VAL A 361 1.12 -29.76 6.30
N PHE A 362 1.98 -30.03 7.27
CA PHE A 362 2.44 -31.39 7.61
C PHE A 362 1.98 -31.87 9.00
N GLY A 363 1.43 -30.99 9.84
CA GLY A 363 0.89 -31.38 11.15
C GLY A 363 -0.32 -32.27 10.98
N GLY A 364 -0.21 -33.52 11.49
CA GLY A 364 -1.22 -34.55 11.38
C GLY A 364 -2.61 -34.05 11.79
N LYS A 365 -3.63 -34.51 11.08
CA LYS A 365 -5.05 -34.24 11.38
C LYS A 365 -5.31 -34.52 12.85
N LYS A 366 -5.61 -33.50 13.67
CA LYS A 366 -6.37 -33.75 14.89
C LYS A 366 -7.62 -34.51 14.45
N LYS A 367 -7.93 -35.61 15.14
CA LYS A 367 -9.07 -36.49 14.84
C LYS A 367 -10.28 -35.63 14.46
N ALA A 368 -10.78 -35.83 13.26
CA ALA A 368 -12.08 -35.29 12.84
C ALA A 368 -13.11 -35.70 13.91
N ASP A 369 -13.85 -34.72 14.40
CA ASP A 369 -14.92 -34.98 15.36
C ASP A 369 -16.01 -35.78 14.62
N PRO A 370 -16.28 -37.06 14.96
CA PRO A 370 -17.13 -37.94 14.14
C PRO A 370 -18.61 -37.57 14.20
N GLN A 371 -19.04 -36.64 15.05
CA GLN A 371 -20.46 -36.50 15.41
C GLN A 371 -21.07 -35.08 15.22
N GLY A 372 -20.38 -34.12 14.69
CA GLY A 372 -20.97 -32.78 14.49
C GLY A 372 -21.36 -32.52 13.03
N ALA A 373 -22.66 -32.35 12.75
CA ALA A 373 -23.07 -31.70 11.50
C ALA A 373 -22.31 -30.35 11.37
N ASP A 374 -21.70 -30.07 10.20
CA ASP A 374 -20.99 -28.83 9.94
C ASP A 374 -22.03 -27.68 9.87
N LEU A 375 -22.37 -27.11 11.05
CA LEU A 375 -23.41 -26.09 11.22
C LEU A 375 -23.15 -24.84 10.36
N LEU A 376 -21.89 -24.59 10.01
CA LEU A 376 -21.50 -23.43 9.21
C LEU A 376 -21.52 -23.71 7.70
N ARG A 377 -21.81 -24.93 7.26
CA ARG A 377 -21.75 -25.33 5.86
C ARG A 377 -22.61 -24.45 4.93
N GLU A 378 -23.77 -24.01 5.40
CA GLU A 378 -24.69 -23.19 4.60
C GLU A 378 -24.30 -21.71 4.51
N ILE A 379 -23.50 -21.24 5.47
CA ILE A 379 -23.11 -19.82 5.57
C ILE A 379 -21.66 -19.56 5.15
N GLU A 380 -20.85 -20.60 5.02
CA GLU A 380 -19.48 -20.55 4.50
C GLU A 380 -19.44 -20.84 3.00
N VAL A 381 -18.32 -20.52 2.37
CA VAL A 381 -18.03 -20.99 1.01
C VAL A 381 -17.73 -22.50 1.09
N PRO A 382 -18.42 -23.33 0.29
CA PRO A 382 -18.15 -24.75 0.25
C PRO A 382 -16.69 -25.04 -0.09
N LEU A 383 -16.03 -25.90 0.70
CA LEU A 383 -14.60 -26.21 0.53
C LEU A 383 -14.26 -26.79 -0.85
N TRP A 384 -15.22 -27.48 -1.50
CA TRP A 384 -14.98 -28.01 -2.85
C TRP A 384 -14.66 -26.90 -3.86
N ILE A 385 -15.19 -25.67 -3.66
CA ILE A 385 -14.88 -24.52 -4.52
C ILE A 385 -13.39 -24.18 -4.43
N SER A 386 -12.79 -24.23 -3.24
CA SER A 386 -11.34 -24.06 -3.09
C SER A 386 -10.56 -25.24 -3.66
N PHE A 387 -10.99 -26.49 -3.39
CA PHE A 387 -10.29 -27.67 -3.89
C PHE A 387 -10.29 -27.80 -5.41
N VAL A 388 -11.33 -27.34 -6.08
CA VAL A 388 -11.43 -27.33 -7.55
C VAL A 388 -10.86 -26.01 -8.11
N GLY A 389 -11.17 -24.90 -7.47
CA GLY A 389 -10.76 -23.57 -7.92
C GLY A 389 -9.26 -23.34 -7.83
N VAL A 390 -8.58 -23.79 -6.76
CA VAL A 390 -7.12 -23.59 -6.62
C VAL A 390 -6.35 -24.23 -7.78
N PRO A 391 -6.54 -25.51 -8.15
CA PRO A 391 -5.88 -26.08 -9.34
C PRO A 391 -6.22 -25.33 -10.64
N ILE A 392 -7.50 -25.00 -10.87
CA ILE A 392 -7.92 -24.30 -12.09
C ILE A 392 -7.25 -22.94 -12.20
N PHE A 393 -7.33 -22.12 -11.15
CA PHE A 393 -6.72 -20.78 -11.14
C PHE A 393 -5.19 -20.82 -11.07
N SER A 394 -4.59 -21.88 -10.54
CA SER A 394 -3.15 -22.12 -10.62
C SER A 394 -2.69 -22.34 -12.05
N VAL A 395 -3.39 -23.22 -12.80
CA VAL A 395 -3.10 -23.45 -14.22
C VAL A 395 -3.37 -22.18 -15.02
N LEU A 396 -4.48 -21.48 -14.78
CA LEU A 396 -4.80 -20.24 -15.44
C LEU A 396 -3.76 -19.16 -15.15
N GLY A 397 -3.31 -19.02 -13.89
CA GLY A 397 -2.25 -18.08 -13.50
C GLY A 397 -0.91 -18.37 -14.17
N ALA A 398 -0.52 -19.65 -14.24
CA ALA A 398 0.68 -20.06 -14.97
C ALA A 398 0.56 -19.78 -16.48
N THR A 399 -0.62 -20.05 -17.07
CA THR A 399 -0.91 -19.77 -18.47
C THR A 399 -0.81 -18.29 -18.80
N VAL A 400 -1.48 -17.45 -18.03
CA VAL A 400 -1.47 -15.99 -18.21
C VAL A 400 -0.05 -15.45 -18.02
N THR A 401 0.69 -15.97 -17.05
CA THR A 401 2.10 -15.59 -16.81
C THR A 401 3.00 -15.96 -17.99
N HIS A 402 2.81 -17.12 -18.58
CA HIS A 402 3.54 -17.53 -19.77
C HIS A 402 3.17 -16.69 -21.00
N VAL A 403 1.87 -16.58 -21.30
CA VAL A 403 1.38 -15.95 -22.54
C VAL A 403 1.59 -14.42 -22.56
N PHE A 404 1.45 -13.74 -21.42
CA PHE A 404 1.52 -12.28 -21.36
C PHE A 404 2.93 -11.75 -21.09
N PHE A 405 3.79 -12.54 -20.44
CA PHE A 405 5.09 -12.07 -19.98
C PHE A 405 6.28 -12.92 -20.44
N ASP A 406 6.05 -13.89 -21.30
CA ASP A 406 7.09 -14.79 -21.84
C ASP A 406 7.88 -15.55 -20.75
N VAL A 407 7.25 -15.83 -19.59
CA VAL A 407 7.87 -16.65 -18.53
C VAL A 407 7.81 -18.13 -18.96
N PRO A 408 8.90 -18.89 -18.88
CA PRO A 408 8.88 -20.32 -19.22
C PRO A 408 7.84 -21.09 -18.39
N TRP A 409 7.06 -21.98 -19.02
CA TRP A 409 6.03 -22.79 -18.38
C TRP A 409 6.53 -23.49 -17.10
N LEU A 410 7.72 -24.11 -17.20
CA LEU A 410 8.31 -24.81 -16.08
C LEU A 410 8.50 -23.91 -14.86
N LEU A 411 8.99 -22.68 -15.06
CA LEU A 411 9.19 -21.72 -13.98
C LEU A 411 7.86 -21.24 -13.39
N ALA A 412 6.86 -20.99 -14.24
CA ALA A 412 5.53 -20.61 -13.79
C ALA A 412 4.93 -21.69 -12.88
N PHE A 413 5.04 -22.99 -13.24
CA PHE A 413 4.54 -24.10 -12.44
C PHE A 413 5.38 -24.38 -11.17
N ILE A 414 6.71 -24.34 -11.25
CA ILE A 414 7.59 -24.55 -10.09
C ILE A 414 7.39 -23.46 -9.04
N SER A 415 7.05 -22.22 -9.43
CA SER A 415 6.78 -21.14 -8.49
C SER A 415 5.53 -21.38 -7.62
N LEU A 416 4.52 -22.10 -8.11
CA LEU A 416 3.23 -22.26 -7.41
C LEU A 416 3.33 -22.94 -6.04
N PRO A 417 4.01 -24.09 -5.87
CA PRO A 417 4.19 -24.70 -4.55
C PRO A 417 4.90 -23.78 -3.56
N LEU A 418 5.92 -23.04 -4.03
CA LEU A 418 6.62 -22.05 -3.22
C LEU A 418 5.67 -20.91 -2.81
N ILE A 419 4.90 -20.37 -3.75
CA ILE A 419 3.90 -19.31 -3.51
C ILE A 419 2.87 -19.78 -2.47
N PHE A 420 2.39 -21.02 -2.57
CA PHE A 420 1.43 -21.58 -1.61
C PHE A 420 2.00 -21.59 -0.18
N VAL A 421 3.22 -22.07 0.01
CA VAL A 421 3.89 -22.07 1.32
C VAL A 421 4.08 -20.65 1.84
N LEU A 422 4.54 -19.73 1.00
CA LEU A 422 4.76 -18.34 1.37
C LEU A 422 3.43 -17.63 1.69
N THR A 423 2.34 -18.00 1.03
CA THR A 423 0.99 -17.49 1.34
C THR A 423 0.53 -17.89 2.74
N ILE A 424 0.80 -19.15 3.17
CA ILE A 424 0.50 -19.58 4.53
C ILE A 424 1.29 -18.78 5.56
N ILE A 425 2.58 -18.52 5.30
CA ILE A 425 3.42 -17.73 6.19
C ILE A 425 2.89 -16.29 6.28
N CYS A 426 2.54 -15.68 5.16
CA CYS A 426 1.98 -14.34 5.09
C CYS A 426 0.68 -14.23 5.89
N THR A 427 -0.24 -15.15 5.65
CA THR A 427 -1.54 -15.19 6.32
C THR A 427 -1.40 -15.38 7.84
N ASN A 428 -0.50 -16.25 8.28
CA ASN A 428 -0.21 -16.45 9.70
C ASN A 428 0.41 -15.18 10.34
N SER A 429 1.31 -14.50 9.62
CA SER A 429 1.87 -13.23 10.07
C SER A 429 0.78 -12.17 10.24
N MET A 430 -0.12 -12.01 9.25
CA MET A 430 -1.26 -11.10 9.34
C MET A 430 -2.16 -11.44 10.54
N ALA A 431 -2.44 -12.72 10.73
CA ALA A 431 -3.29 -13.19 11.82
C ALA A 431 -2.75 -12.84 13.21
N LEU A 432 -1.43 -12.88 13.39
CA LEU A 432 -0.78 -12.62 14.68
C LEU A 432 -0.38 -11.16 14.89
N THR A 433 -0.07 -10.41 13.83
CA THR A 433 0.63 -9.12 13.95
C THR A 433 0.06 -7.99 13.12
N SER A 434 -0.95 -8.24 12.29
CA SER A 434 -1.45 -7.33 11.24
C SER A 434 -0.39 -6.90 10.21
N TRP A 435 0.74 -7.58 10.17
CA TRP A 435 1.78 -7.29 9.19
C TRP A 435 1.83 -8.37 8.11
N THR A 436 1.72 -7.95 6.86
CA THR A 436 1.86 -8.81 5.67
C THR A 436 3.27 -8.67 5.10
N PRO A 437 4.19 -9.63 5.32
CA PRO A 437 5.57 -9.53 4.87
C PRO A 437 5.72 -9.83 3.37
N THR A 438 4.80 -9.37 2.54
CA THR A 438 4.76 -9.64 1.10
C THR A 438 6.04 -9.22 0.39
N GLY A 439 6.63 -8.09 0.76
CA GLY A 439 7.89 -7.62 0.21
C GLY A 439 9.06 -8.60 0.44
N ALA A 440 9.18 -9.15 1.66
CA ALA A 440 10.23 -10.14 1.97
C ALA A 440 9.95 -11.49 1.30
N LEU A 441 8.70 -11.97 1.37
CA LEU A 441 8.31 -13.27 0.78
C LEU A 441 8.50 -13.27 -0.74
N SER A 442 8.11 -12.19 -1.41
CA SER A 442 8.33 -12.04 -2.85
C SER A 442 9.79 -12.04 -3.25
N LYS A 443 10.69 -11.53 -2.38
CA LYS A 443 12.14 -11.60 -2.63
C LYS A 443 12.66 -13.03 -2.58
N ILE A 444 12.10 -13.88 -1.72
CA ILE A 444 12.43 -15.31 -1.72
C ILE A 444 12.09 -15.92 -3.09
N THR A 445 10.90 -15.66 -3.61
CA THR A 445 10.53 -16.14 -4.96
C THR A 445 11.41 -15.51 -6.04
N GLN A 446 11.68 -14.19 -5.95
CA GLN A 446 12.49 -13.48 -6.94
C GLN A 446 13.89 -14.06 -7.03
N PHE A 447 14.57 -14.32 -5.91
CA PHE A 447 15.90 -14.95 -5.88
C PHE A 447 15.85 -16.42 -6.32
N SER A 448 14.83 -17.18 -5.89
CA SER A 448 14.70 -18.59 -6.26
C SER A 448 14.51 -18.77 -7.76
N MET A 449 13.59 -18.03 -8.36
CA MET A 449 13.32 -18.11 -9.80
C MET A 449 14.46 -17.51 -10.62
N GLY A 450 15.05 -16.42 -10.15
CA GLY A 450 16.21 -15.80 -10.78
C GLY A 450 17.49 -16.63 -10.71
N ALA A 451 17.63 -17.54 -9.74
CA ALA A 451 18.73 -18.51 -9.70
C ALA A 451 18.62 -19.56 -10.81
N ILE A 452 17.40 -19.87 -11.24
CA ILE A 452 17.13 -20.85 -12.31
C ILE A 452 17.27 -20.16 -13.70
N ASP A 453 16.67 -18.98 -13.85
CA ASP A 453 16.74 -18.21 -15.10
C ASP A 453 17.19 -16.77 -14.79
N ARG A 454 18.46 -16.49 -15.07
CA ARG A 454 19.09 -15.18 -14.85
C ARG A 454 18.90 -14.22 -16.01
N VAL A 455 18.66 -14.76 -17.22
CA VAL A 455 18.66 -13.97 -18.45
C VAL A 455 17.37 -13.20 -18.64
N ASN A 456 16.24 -13.86 -18.39
CA ASN A 456 14.92 -13.26 -18.55
C ASN A 456 14.45 -12.59 -17.26
N PRO A 457 14.39 -11.25 -17.18
CA PRO A 457 13.92 -10.56 -15.98
C PRO A 457 12.45 -10.88 -15.64
N ALA A 458 11.62 -11.26 -16.62
CA ALA A 458 10.25 -11.69 -16.38
C ALA A 458 10.21 -12.93 -15.48
N SER A 459 11.15 -13.87 -15.68
CA SER A 459 11.21 -15.13 -14.93
C SER A 459 11.39 -14.96 -13.43
N ASN A 460 11.95 -13.85 -12.97
CA ASN A 460 12.06 -13.55 -11.55
C ASN A 460 11.01 -12.54 -11.06
N LEU A 461 10.67 -11.51 -11.86
CA LEU A 461 9.75 -10.44 -11.44
C LEU A 461 8.29 -10.90 -11.39
N ILE A 462 7.82 -11.63 -12.40
CA ILE A 462 6.40 -11.96 -12.50
C ILE A 462 5.98 -13.04 -11.49
N PRO A 463 6.70 -14.17 -11.29
CA PRO A 463 6.39 -15.12 -10.21
C PRO A 463 6.50 -14.49 -8.81
N ALA A 464 7.46 -13.58 -8.60
CA ALA A 464 7.54 -12.85 -7.34
C ALA A 464 6.33 -11.91 -7.15
N GLY A 465 5.87 -11.27 -8.23
CA GLY A 465 4.64 -10.48 -8.24
C GLY A 465 3.40 -11.35 -7.92
N MET A 466 3.31 -12.55 -8.49
CA MET A 466 2.27 -13.54 -8.14
C MET A 466 2.30 -13.85 -6.64
N THR A 467 3.48 -14.07 -6.07
CA THR A 467 3.64 -14.32 -4.63
C THR A 467 3.07 -13.16 -3.81
N SER A 468 3.42 -11.93 -4.17
CA SER A 468 2.92 -10.74 -3.48
C SER A 468 1.41 -10.64 -3.54
N GLU A 469 0.84 -10.77 -4.74
CA GLU A 469 -0.59 -10.57 -5.00
C GLU A 469 -1.44 -11.66 -4.35
N ILE A 470 -1.07 -12.93 -4.53
CA ILE A 470 -1.78 -14.08 -3.98
C ILE A 470 -1.73 -14.06 -2.44
N ALA A 471 -0.54 -13.84 -1.87
CA ALA A 471 -0.35 -13.84 -0.43
C ALA A 471 -1.04 -12.65 0.24
N ALA A 472 -1.01 -11.46 -0.37
CA ALA A 472 -1.70 -10.29 0.13
C ALA A 472 -3.22 -10.49 0.15
N ASN A 473 -3.81 -10.92 -0.98
CA ASN A 473 -5.25 -11.13 -1.06
C ASN A 473 -5.75 -12.22 -0.11
N ALA A 474 -5.00 -13.32 0.06
CA ALA A 474 -5.35 -14.36 1.02
C ALA A 474 -5.32 -13.85 2.48
N ALA A 475 -4.28 -13.14 2.86
CA ALA A 475 -4.12 -12.61 4.21
C ALA A 475 -5.17 -11.53 4.52
N ASN A 476 -5.43 -10.65 3.57
CA ASN A 476 -6.36 -9.55 3.73
C ASN A 476 -7.82 -10.00 3.78
N LEU A 477 -8.22 -10.98 2.96
CA LEU A 477 -9.54 -11.57 3.06
C LEU A 477 -9.82 -12.13 4.46
N LEU A 478 -8.85 -12.83 5.07
CA LEU A 478 -9.04 -13.33 6.43
C LEU A 478 -9.11 -12.22 7.47
N SER A 479 -8.35 -11.13 7.29
CA SER A 479 -8.48 -9.94 8.12
C SER A 479 -9.85 -9.29 7.98
N ASP A 480 -10.43 -9.25 6.77
CA ASP A 480 -11.76 -8.70 6.51
C ASP A 480 -12.90 -9.63 7.00
N ILE A 481 -12.69 -10.94 7.02
CA ILE A 481 -13.65 -11.90 7.61
C ILE A 481 -13.71 -11.77 9.13
N LYS A 482 -12.63 -11.38 9.81
CA LYS A 482 -12.57 -11.30 11.27
C LYS A 482 -13.63 -10.37 11.88
N PRO A 483 -13.81 -9.11 11.42
CA PRO A 483 -14.89 -8.25 11.90
C PRO A 483 -16.28 -8.86 11.65
N GLY A 484 -16.51 -9.45 10.47
CA GLY A 484 -17.75 -10.14 10.17
C GLY A 484 -18.03 -11.31 11.12
N TYR A 485 -17.00 -12.11 11.43
CA TYR A 485 -17.10 -13.19 12.42
C TYR A 485 -17.44 -12.66 13.83
N MET A 486 -16.82 -11.54 14.25
CA MET A 486 -17.10 -10.91 15.54
C MET A 486 -18.52 -10.34 15.64
N LEU A 487 -19.06 -9.86 14.53
CA LEU A 487 -20.37 -9.19 14.46
C LEU A 487 -21.51 -10.13 14.03
N GLY A 488 -21.23 -11.40 13.74
CA GLY A 488 -22.23 -12.41 13.38
C GLY A 488 -22.59 -12.42 11.90
N GLY A 489 -21.72 -11.94 11.02
CA GLY A 489 -21.90 -11.95 9.57
C GLY A 489 -21.64 -13.32 8.94
N LYS A 490 -22.17 -13.52 7.72
CA LYS A 490 -21.94 -14.73 6.90
C LYS A 490 -20.59 -14.65 6.19
N PRO A 491 -19.61 -15.54 6.46
CA PRO A 491 -18.29 -15.50 5.82
C PRO A 491 -18.36 -15.58 4.29
N ARG A 492 -19.35 -16.25 3.73
CA ARG A 492 -19.58 -16.32 2.28
C ARG A 492 -19.83 -14.95 1.66
N HIS A 493 -20.55 -14.07 2.36
CA HIS A 493 -20.81 -12.72 1.87
C HIS A 493 -19.53 -11.87 1.83
N GLN A 494 -18.62 -12.05 2.79
CA GLN A 494 -17.31 -11.39 2.77
C GLN A 494 -16.46 -11.83 1.58
N ALA A 495 -16.49 -13.13 1.26
CA ALA A 495 -15.79 -13.68 0.10
C ALA A 495 -16.30 -13.13 -1.23
N ILE A 496 -17.62 -13.12 -1.41
CA ILE A 496 -18.25 -12.54 -2.61
C ILE A 496 -17.94 -11.06 -2.69
N GLY A 497 -18.04 -10.36 -1.55
CA GLY A 497 -17.67 -8.96 -1.44
C GLY A 497 -16.21 -8.71 -1.88
N HIS A 498 -15.28 -9.54 -1.41
CA HIS A 498 -13.86 -9.43 -1.79
C HIS A 498 -13.65 -9.60 -3.31
N VAL A 499 -14.34 -10.54 -3.95
CA VAL A 499 -14.29 -10.72 -5.42
C VAL A 499 -14.85 -9.48 -6.15
N ILE A 500 -15.94 -8.90 -5.65
CA ILE A 500 -16.48 -7.63 -6.19
C ILE A 500 -15.45 -6.52 -6.04
N GLY A 501 -14.75 -6.46 -4.90
CA GLY A 501 -13.68 -5.50 -4.65
C GLY A 501 -12.47 -5.67 -5.57
N ILE A 502 -12.07 -6.90 -5.88
CA ILE A 502 -11.01 -7.18 -6.87
C ILE A 502 -11.38 -6.57 -8.22
N ALA A 503 -12.64 -6.76 -8.68
CA ALA A 503 -13.10 -6.17 -9.93
C ALA A 503 -13.11 -4.63 -9.87
N ALA A 504 -13.60 -4.05 -8.76
CA ALA A 504 -13.59 -2.59 -8.58
C ALA A 504 -12.18 -2.01 -8.61
N GLY A 505 -11.23 -2.66 -7.92
CA GLY A 505 -9.83 -2.25 -7.88
C GLY A 505 -9.13 -2.34 -9.23
N ALA A 506 -9.31 -3.46 -9.95
CA ALA A 506 -8.72 -3.64 -11.27
C ALA A 506 -9.25 -2.58 -12.26
N LEU A 507 -10.57 -2.33 -12.27
CA LEU A 507 -11.22 -1.34 -13.14
C LEU A 507 -10.86 0.11 -12.80
N ALA A 508 -10.54 0.42 -11.54
CA ALA A 508 -10.14 1.76 -11.14
C ALA A 508 -8.61 1.96 -11.25
N ALA A 509 -7.81 1.04 -10.70
CA ALA A 509 -6.37 1.22 -10.56
C ALA A 509 -5.63 1.11 -11.90
N VAL A 510 -6.01 0.18 -12.78
CA VAL A 510 -5.26 -0.03 -14.04
C VAL A 510 -5.40 1.17 -14.99
N PRO A 511 -6.60 1.69 -15.32
CA PRO A 511 -6.72 2.89 -16.14
C PRO A 511 -6.01 4.10 -15.51
N LEU A 512 -6.13 4.24 -14.19
CA LEU A 512 -5.47 5.33 -13.46
C LEU A 512 -3.92 5.19 -13.48
N PHE A 513 -3.40 3.96 -13.44
CA PHE A 513 -1.97 3.71 -13.61
C PHE A 513 -1.47 4.26 -14.94
N PHE A 514 -2.18 3.99 -16.01
CA PHE A 514 -1.84 4.54 -17.33
C PHE A 514 -1.93 6.06 -17.40
N LEU A 515 -2.90 6.65 -16.71
CA LEU A 515 -3.09 8.10 -16.67
C LEU A 515 -1.96 8.80 -15.89
N LEU A 516 -1.60 8.28 -14.72
CA LEU A 516 -0.66 8.92 -13.81
C LEU A 516 0.81 8.65 -14.17
N PHE A 517 1.13 7.43 -14.61
CA PHE A 517 2.52 6.98 -14.74
C PHE A 517 2.96 6.74 -16.19
N LEU A 518 2.01 6.64 -17.10
CA LEU A 518 2.25 6.47 -18.53
C LEU A 518 1.44 7.50 -19.34
N PRO A 519 1.49 8.81 -19.01
CA PRO A 519 0.78 9.80 -19.81
C PRO A 519 1.29 9.78 -21.26
N PRO A 520 0.42 10.01 -22.26
CA PRO A 520 0.86 10.16 -23.64
C PRO A 520 1.67 11.46 -23.81
N ASP A 521 2.66 11.44 -24.69
CA ASP A 521 3.36 12.63 -25.13
C ASP A 521 2.50 13.45 -26.14
N ALA A 522 3.05 14.53 -26.67
CA ALA A 522 2.39 15.38 -27.66
C ALA A 522 2.00 14.62 -28.96
N ASN A 523 2.61 13.48 -29.24
CA ASN A 523 2.34 12.62 -30.40
C ASN A 523 1.38 11.46 -30.04
N GLY A 524 0.87 11.41 -28.82
CA GLY A 524 0.04 10.33 -28.30
C GLY A 524 0.81 9.06 -27.91
N LEU A 525 2.14 9.08 -27.95
CA LEU A 525 2.98 7.93 -27.60
C LEU A 525 3.22 7.88 -26.10
N ARG A 526 3.27 6.66 -25.56
CA ARG A 526 3.55 6.41 -24.13
C ARG A 526 4.95 5.84 -23.97
N SER A 527 5.64 6.22 -22.90
CA SER A 527 6.99 5.74 -22.58
C SER A 527 7.07 5.17 -21.18
N THR A 528 7.84 4.11 -20.99
CA THR A 528 8.12 3.56 -19.66
C THR A 528 9.00 4.48 -18.80
N THR A 529 9.68 5.42 -19.41
CA THR A 529 10.53 6.40 -18.71
C THR A 529 9.73 7.38 -17.85
N THR A 530 8.44 7.57 -18.14
CA THR A 530 7.55 8.45 -17.36
C THR A 530 7.06 7.82 -16.07
N ILE A 531 7.21 6.49 -15.90
CA ILE A 531 6.80 5.77 -14.67
C ILE A 531 7.44 6.37 -13.43
N ILE A 532 8.70 6.80 -13.53
CA ILE A 532 9.40 7.51 -12.48
C ILE A 532 9.48 8.98 -12.85
N SER A 533 8.95 9.83 -12.01
CA SER A 533 8.94 11.27 -12.18
C SER A 533 9.31 11.98 -10.89
N GLU A 534 9.44 13.30 -10.93
CA GLU A 534 9.65 14.10 -9.70
C GLU A 534 8.46 13.97 -8.75
N GLN A 535 7.25 13.84 -9.28
CA GLN A 535 6.02 13.67 -8.50
C GLN A 535 5.88 12.24 -7.95
N PHE A 536 6.33 11.24 -8.71
CA PHE A 536 6.17 9.81 -8.37
C PHE A 536 7.52 9.10 -8.39
N ALA A 537 8.09 8.90 -7.20
CA ALA A 537 9.40 8.26 -7.03
C ALA A 537 9.39 6.75 -7.30
N MET A 538 8.22 6.10 -7.23
CA MET A 538 8.01 4.67 -7.44
C MET A 538 9.01 3.77 -6.69
N PRO A 539 9.21 3.94 -5.37
CA PRO A 539 10.27 3.27 -4.63
C PRO A 539 10.09 1.75 -4.59
N GLY A 540 8.83 1.27 -4.63
CA GLY A 540 8.55 -0.16 -4.77
C GLY A 540 9.10 -0.72 -6.08
N ALA A 541 8.80 -0.08 -7.21
CA ALA A 541 9.29 -0.50 -8.53
C ALA A 541 10.83 -0.45 -8.60
N LEU A 542 11.45 0.59 -8.05
CA LEU A 542 12.91 0.72 -8.00
C LEU A 542 13.57 -0.40 -7.19
N GLN A 543 13.00 -0.77 -6.05
CA GLN A 543 13.48 -1.88 -5.23
C GLN A 543 13.45 -3.20 -6.01
N TRP A 544 12.34 -3.48 -6.71
CA TRP A 544 12.18 -4.72 -7.47
C TRP A 544 13.08 -4.76 -8.70
N LYS A 545 13.19 -3.63 -9.40
CA LYS A 545 14.10 -3.42 -10.52
C LYS A 545 15.56 -3.68 -10.09
N GLY A 546 16.01 -3.05 -9.00
CA GLY A 546 17.38 -3.20 -8.51
C GLY A 546 17.74 -4.66 -8.22
N VAL A 547 16.85 -5.41 -7.57
CA VAL A 547 17.07 -6.85 -7.33
C VAL A 547 17.15 -7.64 -8.64
N ALA A 548 16.25 -7.38 -9.60
CA ALA A 548 16.27 -8.08 -10.88
C ALA A 548 17.54 -7.76 -11.70
N GLU A 549 18.02 -6.52 -11.63
CA GLU A 549 19.29 -6.14 -12.29
C GLU A 549 20.51 -6.84 -11.68
N ILE A 550 20.56 -6.97 -10.34
CA ILE A 550 21.61 -7.72 -9.67
C ILE A 550 21.57 -9.21 -10.07
N ILE A 551 20.39 -9.79 -10.17
CA ILE A 551 20.23 -11.19 -10.59
C ILE A 551 20.72 -11.39 -12.03
N SER A 552 20.36 -10.49 -12.94
CA SER A 552 20.65 -10.65 -14.39
C SER A 552 22.08 -10.24 -14.76
N LYS A 553 22.57 -9.11 -14.25
CA LYS A 553 23.87 -8.53 -14.62
C LYS A 553 25.01 -8.96 -13.70
N GLY A 554 24.69 -9.46 -12.51
CA GLY A 554 25.62 -9.73 -11.45
C GLY A 554 26.12 -8.48 -10.71
N VAL A 555 26.65 -8.67 -9.53
CA VAL A 555 27.18 -7.58 -8.67
C VAL A 555 28.44 -6.95 -9.30
N SER A 556 29.18 -7.69 -10.09
CA SER A 556 30.43 -7.23 -10.76
C SER A 556 30.20 -6.13 -11.81
N SER A 557 28.96 -5.88 -12.20
CA SER A 557 28.62 -4.76 -13.13
C SER A 557 28.58 -3.40 -12.44
N LEU A 558 28.67 -3.35 -11.11
CA LEU A 558 28.60 -2.13 -10.31
C LEU A 558 30.01 -1.59 -10.01
N SER A 559 30.07 -0.28 -9.68
CA SER A 559 31.31 0.32 -9.21
C SER A 559 31.76 -0.28 -7.88
N ASN A 560 33.07 -0.28 -7.61
CA ASN A 560 33.60 -0.81 -6.34
C ASN A 560 33.04 -0.05 -5.12
N SER A 561 32.79 1.24 -5.25
CA SER A 561 32.16 2.06 -4.20
C SER A 561 30.71 1.65 -3.94
N ALA A 562 29.95 1.33 -4.99
CA ALA A 562 28.59 0.83 -4.86
C ALA A 562 28.55 -0.54 -4.18
N ILE A 563 29.45 -1.46 -4.57
CA ILE A 563 29.58 -2.78 -3.93
C ILE A 563 29.94 -2.64 -2.44
N ALA A 564 30.92 -1.81 -2.11
CA ALA A 564 31.28 -1.52 -0.73
C ALA A 564 30.11 -0.95 0.07
N SER A 565 29.34 -0.02 -0.52
CA SER A 565 28.16 0.55 0.10
C SER A 565 27.07 -0.51 0.36
N MET A 566 26.88 -1.46 -0.56
CA MET A 566 25.94 -2.58 -0.36
C MET A 566 26.34 -3.47 0.82
N VAL A 567 27.64 -3.80 0.94
CA VAL A 567 28.16 -4.62 2.07
C VAL A 567 27.92 -3.88 3.39
N ILE A 568 28.28 -2.60 3.46
CA ILE A 568 28.07 -1.77 4.66
C ILE A 568 26.58 -1.69 4.99
N ALA A 569 25.74 -1.46 3.99
CA ALA A 569 24.29 -1.39 4.14
C ALA A 569 23.70 -2.74 4.62
N ALA A 570 24.17 -3.87 4.11
CA ALA A 570 23.73 -5.19 4.55
C ALA A 570 24.05 -5.43 6.04
N VAL A 571 25.29 -5.13 6.45
CA VAL A 571 25.71 -5.23 7.86
C VAL A 571 24.91 -4.29 8.75
N ALA A 572 24.73 -3.04 8.34
CA ALA A 572 23.94 -2.05 9.07
C ALA A 572 22.47 -2.46 9.20
N ALA A 573 21.86 -2.94 8.10
CA ALA A 573 20.48 -3.42 8.12
C ALA A 573 20.28 -4.60 9.05
N ALA A 574 21.19 -5.59 9.00
CA ALA A 574 21.17 -6.73 9.91
C ALA A 574 21.32 -6.28 11.37
N ALA A 575 22.28 -5.41 11.66
CA ALA A 575 22.50 -4.87 13.01
C ALA A 575 21.27 -4.13 13.55
N ILE A 576 20.65 -3.26 12.75
CA ILE A 576 19.43 -2.53 13.12
C ILE A 576 18.27 -3.50 13.43
N GLU A 577 18.03 -4.49 12.57
CA GLU A 577 16.92 -5.42 12.78
C GLU A 577 17.20 -6.38 13.94
N ILE A 578 18.42 -6.84 14.14
CA ILE A 578 18.82 -7.63 15.31
C ILE A 578 18.63 -6.79 16.59
N ALA A 579 19.04 -5.53 16.60
CA ALA A 579 18.82 -4.63 17.73
C ALA A 579 17.32 -4.46 18.03
N ARG A 580 16.47 -4.35 17.00
CA ARG A 580 15.00 -4.30 17.17
C ARG A 580 14.44 -5.58 17.79
N ILE A 581 14.94 -6.73 17.36
CA ILE A 581 14.52 -8.03 17.89
C ILE A 581 14.91 -8.17 19.36
N VAL A 582 16.20 -7.95 19.68
CA VAL A 582 16.75 -8.05 21.04
C VAL A 582 16.04 -7.09 22.01
N THR A 583 15.76 -5.87 21.56
CA THR A 583 15.04 -4.86 22.37
C THR A 583 13.52 -5.00 22.35
N LYS A 584 12.97 -6.10 21.78
CA LYS A 584 11.52 -6.34 21.64
C LYS A 584 10.79 -5.14 21.00
N GLY A 585 11.36 -4.56 19.94
CA GLY A 585 10.78 -3.43 19.21
C GLY A 585 11.00 -2.06 19.87
N ARG A 586 11.78 -1.94 20.93
CA ARG A 586 12.09 -0.64 21.57
C ARG A 586 13.14 0.17 20.79
N PHE A 587 14.00 -0.49 20.01
CA PHE A 587 14.98 0.19 19.18
C PHE A 587 14.29 1.10 18.17
N PRO A 588 14.70 2.39 18.04
CA PRO A 588 13.92 3.40 17.33
C PRO A 588 14.01 3.32 15.79
N LEU A 589 15.07 2.70 15.26
CA LEU A 589 15.33 2.68 13.82
C LEU A 589 14.75 1.42 13.16
N SER A 590 14.40 1.54 11.87
CA SER A 590 13.98 0.46 10.98
C SER A 590 14.84 0.49 9.72
N ALA A 591 15.51 -0.62 9.40
CA ALA A 591 16.39 -0.72 8.23
C ALA A 591 15.61 -0.49 6.93
N VAL A 592 14.41 -1.06 6.82
CA VAL A 592 13.53 -0.87 5.65
C VAL A 592 13.18 0.61 5.47
N SER A 593 12.88 1.30 6.56
CA SER A 593 12.50 2.73 6.52
C SER A 593 13.69 3.63 6.19
N VAL A 594 14.89 3.30 6.69
CA VAL A 594 16.12 4.01 6.29
C VAL A 594 16.37 3.84 4.80
N GLY A 595 16.30 2.59 4.27
CA GLY A 595 16.44 2.33 2.84
C GLY A 595 15.38 3.03 1.97
N LEU A 596 14.15 3.14 2.47
CA LEU A 596 13.08 3.87 1.80
C LEU A 596 13.42 5.37 1.66
N GLY A 597 13.97 5.99 2.71
CA GLY A 597 14.38 7.39 2.70
C GLY A 597 15.46 7.71 1.66
N VAL A 598 16.28 6.72 1.28
CA VAL A 598 17.30 6.87 0.21
C VAL A 598 16.65 7.04 -1.16
N VAL A 599 15.55 6.37 -1.40
CA VAL A 599 14.88 6.35 -2.71
C VAL A 599 13.84 7.46 -2.83
N LEU A 600 13.19 7.82 -1.73
CA LEU A 600 12.19 8.88 -1.68
C LEU A 600 12.80 10.28 -1.92
N PRO A 601 12.02 11.23 -2.47
CA PRO A 601 12.40 12.63 -2.45
C PRO A 601 12.64 13.12 -1.01
N PRO A 602 13.76 13.82 -0.73
CA PRO A 602 14.04 14.28 0.62
C PRO A 602 13.00 15.28 1.14
N GLU A 603 12.40 16.08 0.26
CA GLU A 603 11.28 16.96 0.62
C GLU A 603 10.06 16.18 1.12
N ALA A 604 9.72 15.06 0.48
CA ALA A 604 8.62 14.20 0.92
C ALA A 604 8.94 13.54 2.28
N SER A 605 10.18 13.07 2.45
CA SER A 605 10.67 12.47 3.69
C SER A 605 10.60 13.48 4.85
N PHE A 606 10.95 14.75 4.58
CA PHE A 606 10.88 15.84 5.55
C PHE A 606 9.44 16.15 5.96
N MET A 607 8.51 16.25 4.99
CA MET A 607 7.09 16.53 5.29
C MET A 607 6.44 15.39 6.07
N MET A 608 6.75 14.11 5.74
CA MET A 608 6.30 12.97 6.54
C MET A 608 6.85 13.03 7.97
N TRP A 609 8.11 13.40 8.15
CA TRP A 609 8.71 13.54 9.47
C TRP A 609 8.06 14.66 10.29
N LEU A 610 7.79 15.81 9.69
CA LEU A 610 7.07 16.93 10.32
C LEU A 610 5.66 16.50 10.75
N GLY A 611 4.92 15.80 9.88
CA GLY A 611 3.59 15.29 10.21
C GLY A 611 3.63 14.32 11.40
N ALA A 612 4.57 13.38 11.38
CA ALA A 612 4.74 12.43 12.47
C ALA A 612 5.10 13.12 13.80
N LEU A 613 5.97 14.13 13.75
CA LEU A 613 6.34 14.93 14.94
C LEU A 613 5.14 15.71 15.48
N LEU A 614 4.35 16.35 14.61
CA LEU A 614 3.15 17.10 14.99
C LEU A 614 2.17 16.22 15.77
N PHE A 615 1.77 15.08 15.19
CA PHE A 615 0.80 14.18 15.83
C PHE A 615 1.37 13.56 17.12
N TRP A 616 2.65 13.18 17.13
CA TRP A 616 3.30 12.66 18.32
C TRP A 616 3.38 13.71 19.47
N TRP A 617 3.70 14.94 19.14
CA TRP A 617 3.76 16.04 20.11
C TRP A 617 2.37 16.37 20.66
N MET A 618 1.36 16.45 19.80
CA MET A 618 -0.03 16.69 20.20
C MET A 618 -0.59 15.55 21.05
N ALA A 619 -0.30 14.29 20.72
CA ALA A 619 -0.69 13.15 21.52
C ALA A 619 -0.06 13.17 22.93
N ARG A 620 1.17 13.67 23.05
CA ARG A 620 1.83 13.85 24.35
C ARG A 620 1.25 15.00 25.17
N ARG A 621 0.74 16.04 24.51
CA ARG A 621 0.12 17.19 25.16
C ARG A 621 -1.30 16.91 25.63
N HIS A 622 -2.05 16.10 24.89
CA HIS A 622 -3.44 15.78 25.15
C HIS A 622 -3.59 14.31 25.56
N LYS A 623 -3.29 13.99 26.82
CA LYS A 623 -3.26 12.59 27.32
C LYS A 623 -4.57 12.15 27.98
N THR A 624 -5.45 13.07 28.34
CA THR A 624 -6.64 12.78 29.13
C THR A 624 -7.83 12.44 28.22
N PRO A 625 -8.30 11.17 28.19
CA PRO A 625 -9.48 10.77 27.44
C PRO A 625 -10.72 11.61 27.80
N GLY A 626 -11.61 11.86 26.83
CA GLY A 626 -12.83 12.65 27.02
C GLY A 626 -12.63 14.16 27.02
N THR A 627 -11.40 14.66 26.78
CA THR A 627 -11.17 16.09 26.53
C THR A 627 -11.23 16.39 25.04
N LYS A 628 -11.72 17.58 24.64
CA LYS A 628 -11.76 18.01 23.24
C LYS A 628 -10.40 17.89 22.52
N GLY A 629 -9.32 18.10 23.22
CA GLY A 629 -7.97 17.96 22.67
C GLY A 629 -7.58 16.50 22.39
N TYR A 630 -7.94 15.60 23.30
CA TYR A 630 -7.74 14.15 23.12
C TYR A 630 -8.58 13.63 21.94
N ASP A 631 -9.88 13.96 21.92
CA ASP A 631 -10.80 13.53 20.89
C ASP A 631 -10.35 14.00 19.50
N PHE A 632 -9.79 15.21 19.40
CA PHE A 632 -9.31 15.78 18.13
C PHE A 632 -7.96 15.21 17.69
N TRP A 633 -6.94 15.20 18.58
CA TRP A 633 -5.56 14.90 18.19
C TRP A 633 -5.17 13.44 18.36
N VAL A 634 -5.84 12.69 19.24
CA VAL A 634 -5.54 11.27 19.48
C VAL A 634 -6.55 10.39 18.76
N ASP A 635 -7.83 10.49 19.10
CA ASP A 635 -8.90 9.70 18.48
C ASP A 635 -9.21 10.16 17.03
N GLY A 636 -8.98 11.45 16.76
CA GLY A 636 -9.14 12.08 15.44
C GLY A 636 -7.93 11.96 14.53
N CYS A 637 -6.78 11.45 15.00
CA CYS A 637 -5.54 11.38 14.22
C CYS A 637 -5.73 10.66 12.89
N GLU A 638 -6.30 9.46 12.93
CA GLU A 638 -6.50 8.64 11.73
C GLU A 638 -7.48 9.28 10.74
N PRO A 639 -8.70 9.75 11.12
CA PRO A 639 -9.58 10.47 10.22
C PRO A 639 -8.98 11.76 9.64
N ILE A 640 -8.23 12.53 10.43
CA ILE A 640 -7.55 13.74 9.95
C ILE A 640 -6.51 13.36 8.87
N CYS A 641 -5.63 12.41 9.18
CA CYS A 641 -4.61 11.96 8.23
C CYS A 641 -5.22 11.38 6.95
N ALA A 642 -6.27 10.55 7.07
CA ALA A 642 -6.98 9.99 5.93
C ALA A 642 -7.61 11.09 5.07
N GLY A 643 -8.17 12.14 5.69
CA GLY A 643 -8.70 13.30 4.98
C GLY A 643 -7.62 14.10 4.23
N LEU A 644 -6.49 14.39 4.89
CA LEU A 644 -5.34 15.06 4.25
C LEU A 644 -4.88 14.31 2.99
N ILE A 645 -4.79 13.00 3.09
CA ILE A 645 -4.36 12.11 2.01
C ILE A 645 -5.40 12.05 0.89
N SER A 646 -6.66 11.77 1.24
CA SER A 646 -7.74 11.57 0.26
C SER A 646 -8.04 12.86 -0.50
N GLY A 647 -8.06 14.01 0.17
CA GLY A 647 -8.28 15.31 -0.46
C GLY A 647 -7.22 15.63 -1.51
N ALA A 648 -5.94 15.47 -1.15
CA ALA A 648 -4.83 15.68 -2.07
C ALA A 648 -4.84 14.69 -3.25
N ALA A 649 -5.06 13.39 -2.96
CA ALA A 649 -5.04 12.35 -3.98
C ALA A 649 -6.18 12.52 -5.00
N LEU A 650 -7.42 12.73 -4.55
CA LEU A 650 -8.58 12.86 -5.45
C LEU A 650 -8.45 14.08 -6.36
N VAL A 651 -8.03 15.21 -5.80
CA VAL A 651 -7.82 16.43 -6.60
C VAL A 651 -6.61 16.30 -7.51
N GLY A 652 -5.53 15.64 -7.07
CA GLY A 652 -4.35 15.32 -7.89
C GLY A 652 -4.69 14.41 -9.08
N ILE A 653 -5.54 13.40 -8.87
CA ILE A 653 -6.07 12.55 -9.95
C ILE A 653 -6.94 13.38 -10.91
N GLY A 654 -7.85 14.21 -10.36
CA GLY A 654 -8.64 15.14 -11.16
C GLY A 654 -7.78 16.09 -12.01
N ASN A 655 -6.67 16.58 -11.45
CA ASN A 655 -5.70 17.38 -12.20
C ASN A 655 -5.09 16.63 -13.38
N ALA A 656 -4.70 15.37 -13.18
CA ALA A 656 -4.14 14.55 -14.27
C ALA A 656 -5.17 14.32 -15.40
N ILE A 657 -6.45 14.08 -15.05
CA ILE A 657 -7.54 13.95 -16.02
C ILE A 657 -7.73 15.27 -16.79
N LEU A 658 -7.80 16.40 -16.06
CA LEU A 658 -7.97 17.71 -16.68
C LEU A 658 -6.81 18.09 -17.59
N ASN A 659 -5.60 17.78 -17.24
CA ASN A 659 -4.45 18.03 -18.09
C ASN A 659 -4.53 17.26 -19.42
N VAL A 660 -5.06 16.03 -19.41
CA VAL A 660 -5.29 15.26 -20.65
C VAL A 660 -6.47 15.80 -21.47
N LEU A 661 -7.52 16.31 -20.81
CA LEU A 661 -8.72 16.82 -21.49
C LEU A 661 -8.56 18.27 -22.00
N LEU A 662 -7.67 19.05 -21.40
CA LEU A 662 -7.47 20.48 -21.73
C LEU A 662 -6.23 20.74 -22.57
N THR A 663 -5.43 19.70 -22.86
CA THR A 663 -4.42 19.74 -23.94
C THR A 663 -5.07 19.52 -25.28
#